data_9144f2b3d17f763375b46dcf9969b094
#
_entry.id   9144f2b3d17f763375b46dcf9969b094
#
_cell.length_a   1.000
_cell.length_b   1.000
_cell.length_c   1.000
_cell.angle_alpha   90.00
_cell.angle_beta   90.00
_cell.angle_gamma   90.00
#
_symmetry.space_group_name_H-M   'P 1'
#
loop_
_entity.id
_entity.type
_entity.pdbx_description
1 polymer ?
#
loop_
_entity_poly.entity_id
_entity_poly.type
_entity_poly.pdbx_seq_one_letter_code
_entity_poly.pdbx_strand_id
1 'polypeptide(L)'
;MTNPVKQEKLLVKAQPNGITKYDGDAVEIDLEGGSDKQSGSVLSAHKICYEIAVKNKTCCGRSVKKKILHDVHGIFKPGMNAIMGPTGSGKTSLLDILAGRKDPQGLSGEVLIDGALPPSNFKCMVGYVVQDDVVMGTLTVRENLQFSAALRLSRSVSVKERNDRIDNVIQELGLSSCANTKVGNEFMRGVSGGERRRTNIGMELIISPPVLFLDEPTTGLDASTANAVIHMLRSLSQRGRTIIFSIHQPRYSIFKQFDRLMMLSQGQTVYHGVASQSLQFFQEMGYICEEHNNPPDFFLDVINGDVTCLLSVENKEVKEEMTVNQTLAEGFRKSKWHKELMMEVQPVYSQFKEESENGGVVRMERVEYATSFLQQFVVVAGRTLRNILRNPHAAMMQVFMMLLFAIIVGAVYFQLDTSAASGIQNRVGAFFFMVMNQIFGNLSAVEIFLRERSMFMHENVSGFYRVSSFFLAKVFCDLVPMRLVPTAVFSSVVYWLIGFKNGASHFFFFLLNLFLTTLSATSLAFAISASIQVRAVANILISLSFVFMMLFSGLLINLGSIGEWLTWAKWISIFRFSLDALCINELKDQEFCDEKVEGNITQTCVTGNSYLEQQDIAYVTGWDLWQREAALFIMSSLFLFLTYVQLRRIKKLK
;
A
#
# COMPACT_ATOMS: atom_id res chain seq x y z
N MET A 1 47.77 36.90 17.59
CA MET A 1 47.24 37.47 16.31
C MET A 1 46.31 36.44 15.73
N THR A 2 45.04 36.64 15.95
CA THR A 2 43.93 35.74 15.64
C THR A 2 43.30 36.16 14.33
N ASN A 3 43.25 35.26 13.36
CA ASN A 3 42.46 35.47 12.14
C ASN A 3 41.05 34.90 12.35
N PRO A 4 39.99 35.64 12.02
CA PRO A 4 38.62 35.14 12.10
C PRO A 4 38.26 34.41 10.80
N VAL A 5 37.71 33.21 10.98
CA VAL A 5 37.11 32.38 9.93
C VAL A 5 35.84 33.09 9.44
N LYS A 6 35.81 33.44 8.16
CA LYS A 6 34.63 33.98 7.46
C LYS A 6 33.56 32.90 7.35
N GLN A 7 32.41 33.17 7.92
CA GLN A 7 31.16 32.50 7.56
C GLN A 7 30.75 32.99 6.16
N GLU A 8 30.89 32.16 5.15
CA GLU A 8 30.23 32.38 3.86
C GLU A 8 28.76 31.99 3.98
N LYS A 9 27.92 33.03 3.98
CA LYS A 9 26.49 32.87 3.72
C LYS A 9 26.33 32.53 2.23
N LEU A 10 25.82 31.33 1.94
CA LEU A 10 25.30 30.98 0.61
C LEU A 10 24.08 31.85 0.32
N LEU A 11 24.31 32.98 -0.33
CA LEU A 11 23.29 33.80 -0.96
C LEU A 11 23.00 33.20 -2.34
N VAL A 12 21.89 32.51 -2.46
CA VAL A 12 21.34 32.12 -3.76
C VAL A 12 20.78 33.37 -4.42
N LYS A 13 21.47 33.94 -5.40
CA LYS A 13 20.95 35.00 -6.25
C LYS A 13 19.90 34.44 -7.19
N ALA A 14 18.64 34.81 -7.00
CA ALA A 14 17.58 34.60 -7.96
C ALA A 14 17.80 35.45 -9.21
N GLN A 15 17.89 34.86 -10.38
CA GLN A 15 17.75 35.55 -11.66
C GLN A 15 16.30 35.44 -12.18
N PRO A 16 15.78 36.48 -12.84
CA PRO A 16 14.36 36.56 -13.21
C PRO A 16 14.03 35.88 -14.54
N ASN A 17 14.48 34.69 -14.81
CA ASN A 17 13.93 33.86 -15.89
C ASN A 17 14.35 32.40 -15.66
N GLY A 18 13.37 31.63 -15.27
CA GLY A 18 13.45 30.26 -14.81
C GLY A 18 14.23 29.32 -15.69
N ILE A 19 14.85 28.38 -15.09
CA ILE A 19 15.64 27.24 -15.53
C ILE A 19 17.13 27.50 -15.28
N THR A 20 17.56 27.33 -14.05
CA THR A 20 18.97 27.02 -13.80
C THR A 20 19.19 25.53 -14.02
N LYS A 21 19.91 25.20 -15.09
CA LYS A 21 20.57 23.89 -15.20
C LYS A 21 21.67 23.86 -14.14
N TYR A 22 21.57 22.93 -13.21
CA TYR A 22 22.71 22.50 -12.42
C TYR A 22 23.61 21.68 -13.35
N ASP A 23 24.79 22.18 -13.64
CA ASP A 23 25.89 21.35 -14.14
C ASP A 23 26.22 20.33 -13.04
N GLY A 24 26.35 19.07 -13.48
CA GLY A 24 26.41 17.91 -12.59
C GLY A 24 27.73 17.75 -11.83
N ASP A 25 28.04 18.70 -10.97
CA ASP A 25 29.05 18.47 -9.94
C ASP A 25 28.35 17.88 -8.74
N ALA A 26 28.50 16.56 -8.62
CA ALA A 26 28.18 15.81 -7.43
C ALA A 26 28.80 16.53 -6.22
N VAL A 27 27.99 16.87 -5.23
CA VAL A 27 28.50 17.16 -3.90
C VAL A 27 29.22 15.89 -3.45
N GLU A 28 30.54 15.84 -3.65
CA GLU A 28 31.41 14.86 -3.04
C GLU A 28 31.28 15.04 -1.52
N ILE A 29 30.55 14.11 -0.91
CA ILE A 29 30.55 13.96 0.52
C ILE A 29 31.86 13.22 0.85
N ASP A 30 32.87 13.98 1.27
CA ASP A 30 34.13 13.44 1.77
C ASP A 30 33.86 12.42 2.88
N LEU A 31 34.16 11.17 2.59
CA LEU A 31 34.07 10.03 3.51
C LEU A 31 35.38 9.82 4.28
N GLU A 32 36.05 10.90 4.67
CA GLU A 32 37.13 10.79 5.66
C GLU A 32 36.58 11.02 7.06
N GLY A 33 36.79 10.01 7.92
CA GLY A 33 36.37 9.83 9.33
C GLY A 33 36.33 11.02 10.27
N GLY A 34 35.60 12.06 9.93
CA GLY A 34 35.24 13.17 10.80
C GLY A 34 33.76 13.09 11.13
N SER A 35 33.41 13.34 12.37
CA SER A 35 32.02 13.39 12.87
C SER A 35 31.22 14.49 12.15
N ASP A 36 30.70 14.19 10.94
CA ASP A 36 29.78 15.07 10.24
C ASP A 36 28.49 15.19 11.07
N LYS A 37 28.36 16.31 11.76
CA LYS A 37 27.08 16.78 12.28
C LYS A 37 26.21 17.11 11.08
N GLN A 38 25.45 16.15 10.59
CA GLN A 38 24.40 16.39 9.62
C GLN A 38 23.46 17.45 10.20
N SER A 39 23.40 18.63 9.60
CA SER A 39 22.47 19.68 10.00
C SER A 39 21.06 19.21 9.65
N GLY A 40 20.25 18.89 10.67
CA GLY A 40 18.84 18.55 10.50
C GLY A 40 18.06 19.77 10.06
N SER A 41 17.05 19.57 9.23
CA SER A 41 16.17 20.62 8.75
C SER A 41 15.17 21.07 9.82
N VAL A 42 14.89 22.36 9.87
CA VAL A 42 13.83 22.94 10.72
C VAL A 42 12.50 22.89 9.95
N LEU A 43 11.50 22.29 10.56
CA LEU A 43 10.15 22.20 9.98
C LEU A 43 9.21 23.11 10.75
N SER A 44 8.47 23.95 10.05
CA SER A 44 7.48 24.85 10.65
C SER A 44 6.10 24.69 10.03
N ALA A 45 5.07 24.76 10.88
CA ALA A 45 3.67 24.64 10.50
C ALA A 45 2.94 25.94 10.80
N HIS A 46 2.19 26.45 9.83
CA HIS A 46 1.54 27.76 9.89
C HIS A 46 0.05 27.63 9.58
N LYS A 47 -0.81 27.96 10.56
CA LYS A 47 -2.28 27.97 10.44
C LYS A 47 -2.86 26.69 9.85
N ILE A 48 -2.36 25.54 10.29
CA ILE A 48 -2.83 24.26 9.76
C ILE A 48 -4.26 23.97 10.22
N CYS A 49 -5.19 23.97 9.26
CA CYS A 49 -6.55 23.48 9.45
C CYS A 49 -6.81 22.31 8.49
N TYR A 50 -7.49 21.29 8.98
CA TYR A 50 -7.82 20.12 8.17
C TYR A 50 -9.25 19.69 8.37
N GLU A 51 -10.00 19.59 7.25
CA GLU A 51 -11.41 19.19 7.22
C GLU A 51 -11.59 17.92 6.38
N ILE A 52 -12.40 16.99 6.86
CA ILE A 52 -12.80 15.81 6.09
C ILE A 52 -14.30 15.81 5.87
N ALA A 53 -14.73 15.36 4.69
CA ALA A 53 -16.13 15.11 4.39
C ALA A 53 -16.51 13.72 4.93
N VAL A 54 -17.31 13.67 6.00
CA VAL A 54 -17.87 12.45 6.56
C VAL A 54 -19.25 12.23 5.96
N LYS A 55 -19.45 11.10 5.26
CA LYS A 55 -20.79 10.72 4.78
C LYS A 55 -21.63 10.27 5.97
N ASN A 56 -22.80 10.88 6.15
CA ASN A 56 -23.79 10.35 7.11
C ASN A 56 -24.15 8.90 6.73
N LYS A 57 -24.39 8.06 7.72
CA LYS A 57 -24.70 6.62 7.57
C LYS A 57 -25.98 6.32 6.77
N THR A 58 -26.74 7.32 6.36
CA THR A 58 -27.92 7.17 5.50
C THR A 58 -27.52 7.14 4.03
N CYS A 59 -28.11 6.25 3.24
CA CYS A 59 -27.74 5.93 1.85
C CYS A 59 -27.75 7.14 0.88
N CYS A 60 -28.44 8.25 1.24
CA CYS A 60 -28.53 9.52 0.49
C CYS A 60 -28.17 10.75 1.35
N GLY A 61 -27.45 10.57 2.47
CA GLY A 61 -27.12 11.66 3.39
C GLY A 61 -26.09 12.65 2.83
N ARG A 62 -26.35 13.94 2.99
CA ARG A 62 -25.37 15.00 2.70
C ARG A 62 -24.09 14.77 3.48
N SER A 63 -22.93 14.90 2.84
CA SER A 63 -21.63 14.85 3.52
C SER A 63 -21.50 16.04 4.47
N VAL A 64 -21.24 15.76 5.75
CA VAL A 64 -20.95 16.78 6.75
C VAL A 64 -19.42 16.96 6.81
N LYS A 65 -18.96 18.20 6.72
CA LYS A 65 -17.55 18.53 6.92
C LYS A 65 -17.24 18.49 8.41
N LYS A 66 -16.29 17.66 8.80
CA LYS A 66 -15.78 17.61 10.17
C LYS A 66 -14.36 18.15 10.18
N LYS A 67 -14.11 19.20 10.97
CA LYS A 67 -12.77 19.72 11.23
C LYS A 67 -12.03 18.76 12.15
N ILE A 68 -10.79 18.41 11.79
CA ILE A 68 -9.91 17.55 12.56
C ILE A 68 -8.79 18.35 13.23
N LEU A 69 -8.27 19.39 12.55
CA LEU A 69 -7.27 20.29 13.07
C LEU A 69 -7.76 21.73 12.96
N HIS A 70 -7.50 22.51 14.00
CA HIS A 70 -7.98 23.88 14.17
C HIS A 70 -6.80 24.81 14.42
N ASP A 71 -6.35 25.53 13.40
CA ASP A 71 -5.36 26.60 13.49
C ASP A 71 -4.09 26.20 14.28
N VAL A 72 -3.48 25.09 13.86
CA VAL A 72 -2.29 24.56 14.51
C VAL A 72 -1.04 25.26 14.00
N HIS A 73 -0.24 25.81 14.93
CA HIS A 73 1.07 26.36 14.69
C HIS A 73 2.14 25.49 15.38
N GLY A 74 3.30 25.34 14.77
CA GLY A 74 4.38 24.57 15.38
C GLY A 74 5.72 24.76 14.71
N ILE A 75 6.79 24.54 15.46
CA ILE A 75 8.16 24.51 14.97
C ILE A 75 8.87 23.29 15.54
N PHE A 76 9.49 22.50 14.66
CA PHE A 76 10.21 21.28 14.98
C PHE A 76 11.67 21.46 14.56
N LYS A 77 12.55 21.45 15.55
CA LYS A 77 13.99 21.67 15.37
C LYS A 77 14.75 20.33 15.45
N PRO A 78 16.02 20.28 15.01
CA PRO A 78 16.88 19.12 15.25
C PRO A 78 16.81 18.65 16.70
N GLY A 79 16.61 17.36 16.90
CA GLY A 79 16.35 16.77 18.22
C GLY A 79 15.13 15.87 18.23
N MET A 80 14.67 15.50 19.43
CA MET A 80 13.51 14.64 19.69
C MET A 80 12.26 15.48 19.90
N ASN A 81 11.36 15.52 18.92
CA ASN A 81 10.10 16.25 18.97
C ASN A 81 8.94 15.28 19.12
N ALA A 82 8.29 15.26 20.27
CA ALA A 82 7.16 14.37 20.56
C ALA A 82 5.81 15.09 20.36
N ILE A 83 4.85 14.39 19.77
CA ILE A 83 3.43 14.81 19.66
C ILE A 83 2.60 13.89 20.54
N MET A 84 2.00 14.42 21.59
CA MET A 84 1.17 13.71 22.56
C MET A 84 -0.29 14.18 22.50
N GLY A 85 -1.19 13.40 23.09
CA GLY A 85 -2.60 13.72 23.23
C GLY A 85 -3.47 12.47 23.23
N PRO A 86 -4.75 12.56 23.60
CA PRO A 86 -5.67 11.44 23.63
C PRO A 86 -5.90 10.84 22.24
N THR A 87 -6.48 9.64 22.21
CA THR A 87 -6.87 8.98 20.96
C THR A 87 -7.89 9.85 20.22
N GLY A 88 -7.69 10.04 18.91
CA GLY A 88 -8.58 10.89 18.10
C GLY A 88 -8.30 12.40 18.19
N SER A 89 -7.26 12.85 18.90
CA SER A 89 -6.88 14.28 19.00
C SER A 89 -6.30 14.87 17.72
N GLY A 90 -5.99 14.06 16.70
CA GLY A 90 -5.44 14.51 15.42
C GLY A 90 -3.92 14.32 15.25
N LYS A 91 -3.21 13.62 16.15
CA LYS A 91 -1.75 13.37 16.12
C LYS A 91 -1.26 12.82 14.77
N THR A 92 -1.77 11.67 14.37
CA THR A 92 -1.42 11.02 13.08
C THR A 92 -1.79 11.92 11.90
N SER A 93 -2.93 12.64 11.97
CA SER A 93 -3.33 13.58 10.91
C SER A 93 -2.34 14.73 10.76
N LEU A 94 -1.88 15.30 11.88
CA LEU A 94 -0.85 16.34 11.86
C LEU A 94 0.48 15.78 11.33
N LEU A 95 0.91 14.62 11.81
CA LEU A 95 2.16 13.97 11.38
C LEU A 95 2.15 13.70 9.86
N ASP A 96 1.04 13.18 9.32
CA ASP A 96 0.85 12.97 7.89
C ASP A 96 0.89 14.26 7.08
N ILE A 97 0.31 15.37 7.61
CA ILE A 97 0.34 16.68 6.95
C ILE A 97 1.76 17.22 6.91
N LEU A 98 2.48 17.17 8.03
CA LEU A 98 3.87 17.60 8.12
C LEU A 98 4.78 16.82 7.16
N ALA A 99 4.52 15.54 6.96
CA ALA A 99 5.24 14.68 6.03
C ALA A 99 4.75 14.79 4.57
N GLY A 100 3.76 15.62 4.26
CA GLY A 100 3.19 15.77 2.92
C GLY A 100 2.48 14.52 2.39
N ARG A 101 2.01 13.64 3.29
CA ARG A 101 1.36 12.35 2.96
C ARG A 101 -0.16 12.47 2.84
N LYS A 102 -0.77 13.49 3.49
CA LYS A 102 -2.22 13.70 3.52
C LYS A 102 -2.75 14.25 2.19
N ASP A 103 -4.02 13.97 1.90
CA ASP A 103 -4.72 14.57 0.76
C ASP A 103 -4.83 16.10 0.99
N PRO A 104 -4.40 16.94 0.05
CA PRO A 104 -4.53 18.39 0.17
C PRO A 104 -5.99 18.88 0.15
N GLN A 105 -6.97 18.02 -0.21
CA GLN A 105 -8.39 18.40 -0.16
C GLN A 105 -8.85 18.62 1.29
N GLY A 106 -9.24 19.85 1.61
CA GLY A 106 -9.67 20.27 2.95
C GLY A 106 -8.52 20.68 3.88
N LEU A 107 -7.29 20.70 3.38
CA LEU A 107 -6.12 21.27 4.07
C LEU A 107 -6.01 22.76 3.75
N SER A 108 -5.84 23.59 4.77
CA SER A 108 -5.45 24.99 4.68
C SER A 108 -4.29 25.27 5.63
N GLY A 109 -3.54 26.33 5.35
CA GLY A 109 -2.26 26.60 6.01
C GLY A 109 -1.08 26.02 5.24
N GLU A 110 0.12 26.26 5.74
CA GLU A 110 1.37 25.95 5.06
C GLU A 110 2.36 25.25 5.98
N VAL A 111 3.11 24.33 5.41
CA VAL A 111 4.25 23.67 6.06
C VAL A 111 5.50 24.12 5.32
N LEU A 112 6.48 24.66 6.06
CA LEU A 112 7.75 25.11 5.50
C LEU A 112 8.90 24.26 6.05
N ILE A 113 9.92 24.08 5.22
CA ILE A 113 11.17 23.39 5.57
C ILE A 113 12.29 24.37 5.31
N ASP A 114 13.02 24.70 6.37
CA ASP A 114 14.08 25.70 6.34
C ASP A 114 13.62 27.01 5.67
N GLY A 115 12.33 27.41 5.91
CA GLY A 115 11.71 28.61 5.38
C GLY A 115 11.13 28.51 3.96
N ALA A 116 11.27 27.38 3.26
CA ALA A 116 10.79 27.18 1.90
C ALA A 116 9.63 26.17 1.83
N LEU A 117 8.79 26.27 0.79
CA LEU A 117 7.77 25.25 0.52
C LEU A 117 8.41 23.91 0.16
N PRO A 118 7.91 22.80 0.70
CA PRO A 118 8.43 21.48 0.36
C PRO A 118 8.25 21.18 -1.14
N PRO A 119 9.17 20.42 -1.75
CA PRO A 119 9.08 20.03 -3.15
C PRO A 119 7.89 19.10 -3.36
N SER A 120 7.40 19.01 -4.60
CA SER A 120 6.23 18.18 -4.95
C SER A 120 6.41 16.69 -4.61
N ASN A 121 7.65 16.21 -4.52
CA ASN A 121 8.02 14.84 -4.13
C ASN A 121 8.76 14.80 -2.78
N PHE A 122 8.38 15.65 -1.84
CA PHE A 122 8.95 15.71 -0.49
C PHE A 122 9.07 14.34 0.20
N LYS A 123 8.12 13.48 -0.06
CA LYS A 123 8.11 12.08 0.39
C LYS A 123 9.36 11.26 0.04
N CYS A 124 10.12 11.66 -0.99
CA CYS A 124 11.36 10.99 -1.37
C CYS A 124 12.56 11.43 -0.51
N MET A 125 12.45 12.56 0.19
CA MET A 125 13.53 13.16 1.00
C MET A 125 13.41 12.81 2.49
N VAL A 126 12.21 12.52 2.98
CA VAL A 126 11.94 12.23 4.38
C VAL A 126 11.74 10.75 4.64
N GLY A 127 12.06 10.31 5.86
CA GLY A 127 11.68 9.00 6.34
C GLY A 127 10.33 9.05 7.06
N TYR A 128 9.46 8.06 6.82
CA TYR A 128 8.19 7.96 7.52
C TYR A 128 7.91 6.52 7.94
N VAL A 129 7.88 6.27 9.23
CA VAL A 129 7.58 4.97 9.83
C VAL A 129 6.13 4.96 10.30
N VAL A 130 5.30 4.11 9.72
CA VAL A 130 3.88 3.95 10.09
C VAL A 130 3.73 3.12 11.36
N GLN A 131 2.56 3.19 12.00
CA GLN A 131 2.23 2.49 13.23
C GLN A 131 2.39 0.97 13.10
N ASP A 132 1.87 0.37 12.02
CA ASP A 132 2.06 -1.05 11.73
C ASP A 132 3.40 -1.28 11.00
N ASP A 133 4.11 -2.37 11.35
CA ASP A 133 5.38 -2.68 10.70
C ASP A 133 5.18 -3.22 9.29
N VAL A 134 5.47 -2.40 8.29
CA VAL A 134 5.35 -2.72 6.86
C VAL A 134 6.68 -3.28 6.33
N VAL A 135 7.02 -4.48 6.76
CA VAL A 135 8.26 -5.19 6.37
C VAL A 135 7.91 -6.54 5.76
N MET A 136 8.65 -6.98 4.74
CA MET A 136 8.39 -8.29 4.13
C MET A 136 8.96 -9.42 4.99
N GLY A 137 8.07 -10.20 5.60
CA GLY A 137 8.44 -11.25 6.57
C GLY A 137 9.25 -12.42 5.97
N THR A 138 9.13 -12.71 4.69
CA THR A 138 9.87 -13.77 3.98
C THR A 138 11.33 -13.40 3.70
N LEU A 139 11.67 -12.12 3.78
CA LEU A 139 13.03 -11.61 3.59
C LEU A 139 13.76 -11.51 4.94
N THR A 140 15.08 -11.54 4.89
CA THR A 140 15.92 -11.25 6.05
C THR A 140 15.94 -9.75 6.34
N VAL A 141 16.43 -9.35 7.54
CA VAL A 141 16.64 -7.95 7.89
C VAL A 141 17.50 -7.25 6.83
N ARG A 142 18.66 -7.83 6.50
CA ARG A 142 19.57 -7.31 5.48
C ARG A 142 18.92 -7.15 4.12
N GLU A 143 18.15 -8.13 3.67
CA GLU A 143 17.48 -8.08 2.36
C GLU A 143 16.40 -7.00 2.28
N ASN A 144 15.66 -6.73 3.37
CA ASN A 144 14.73 -5.61 3.43
C ASN A 144 15.46 -4.27 3.29
N LEU A 145 16.60 -4.09 3.96
CA LEU A 145 17.43 -2.90 3.83
C LEU A 145 18.04 -2.78 2.42
N GLN A 146 18.51 -3.89 1.83
CA GLN A 146 18.99 -3.93 0.45
C GLN A 146 17.92 -3.52 -0.56
N PHE A 147 16.68 -3.95 -0.34
CA PHE A 147 15.54 -3.56 -1.17
C PHE A 147 15.31 -2.04 -1.13
N SER A 148 15.28 -1.45 0.08
CA SER A 148 15.16 -0.01 0.26
C SER A 148 16.32 0.74 -0.41
N ALA A 149 17.55 0.30 -0.18
CA ALA A 149 18.75 0.88 -0.76
C ALA A 149 18.77 0.82 -2.30
N ALA A 150 18.34 -0.31 -2.88
CA ALA A 150 18.32 -0.49 -4.34
C ALA A 150 17.32 0.41 -5.06
N LEU A 151 16.28 0.89 -4.37
CA LEU A 151 15.23 1.74 -4.93
C LEU A 151 15.40 3.22 -4.63
N ARG A 152 15.97 3.56 -3.48
CA ARG A 152 16.01 4.94 -2.96
C ARG A 152 17.38 5.61 -3.04
N LEU A 153 18.46 4.86 -3.23
CA LEU A 153 19.78 5.42 -3.46
C LEU A 153 20.02 5.65 -4.96
N SER A 154 20.74 6.73 -5.27
CA SER A 154 21.11 7.07 -6.66
C SER A 154 21.92 5.95 -7.31
N ARG A 155 21.89 5.91 -8.64
CA ARG A 155 22.74 5.04 -9.45
C ARG A 155 24.24 5.36 -9.35
N SER A 156 24.58 6.59 -9.00
CA SER A 156 25.96 7.02 -8.77
C SER A 156 26.61 6.29 -7.60
N VAL A 157 25.84 5.84 -6.62
CA VAL A 157 26.33 5.10 -5.45
C VAL A 157 26.76 3.70 -5.87
N SER A 158 28.04 3.38 -5.66
CA SER A 158 28.61 2.06 -5.99
C SER A 158 27.97 0.94 -5.17
N VAL A 159 28.06 -0.30 -5.66
CA VAL A 159 27.54 -1.46 -4.94
C VAL A 159 28.23 -1.64 -3.58
N LYS A 160 29.54 -1.36 -3.52
CA LYS A 160 30.31 -1.43 -2.28
C LYS A 160 29.81 -0.41 -1.26
N GLU A 161 29.76 0.85 -1.65
CA GLU A 161 29.26 1.94 -0.80
C GLU A 161 27.82 1.71 -0.32
N ARG A 162 26.97 1.14 -1.18
CA ARG A 162 25.60 0.75 -0.80
C ARG A 162 25.60 -0.32 0.29
N ASN A 163 26.46 -1.33 0.17
CA ASN A 163 26.58 -2.38 1.19
C ASN A 163 27.17 -1.83 2.49
N ASP A 164 28.18 -0.97 2.42
CA ASP A 164 28.78 -0.31 3.57
C ASP A 164 27.73 0.53 4.32
N ARG A 165 26.88 1.26 3.59
CA ARG A 165 25.78 2.02 4.18
C ARG A 165 24.73 1.13 4.86
N ILE A 166 24.41 -0.03 4.27
CA ILE A 166 23.51 -1.02 4.86
C ILE A 166 24.12 -1.58 6.15
N ASP A 167 25.41 -1.92 6.15
CA ASP A 167 26.10 -2.45 7.32
C ASP A 167 26.18 -1.41 8.44
N ASN A 168 26.44 -0.16 8.11
CA ASN A 168 26.40 0.95 9.07
C ASN A 168 25.01 1.10 9.72
N VAL A 169 23.92 1.06 8.93
CA VAL A 169 22.56 1.13 9.46
C VAL A 169 22.25 -0.09 10.34
N ILE A 170 22.65 -1.30 9.95
CA ILE A 170 22.48 -2.51 10.76
C ILE A 170 23.19 -2.36 12.12
N GLN A 171 24.41 -1.84 12.13
CA GLN A 171 25.19 -1.62 13.34
C GLN A 171 24.57 -0.52 14.21
N GLU A 172 24.18 0.61 13.61
CA GLU A 172 23.56 1.76 14.29
C GLU A 172 22.26 1.37 15.01
N LEU A 173 21.48 0.45 14.41
CA LEU A 173 20.22 -0.05 14.95
C LEU A 173 20.40 -1.27 15.89
N GLY A 174 21.62 -1.77 16.09
CA GLY A 174 21.88 -2.96 16.91
C GLY A 174 21.23 -4.22 16.36
N LEU A 175 21.21 -4.39 15.02
CA LEU A 175 20.61 -5.53 14.32
C LEU A 175 21.64 -6.55 13.80
N SER A 176 22.92 -6.41 14.19
CA SER A 176 24.01 -7.24 13.68
C SER A 176 23.80 -8.73 13.93
N SER A 177 23.28 -9.10 15.11
CA SER A 177 23.01 -10.49 15.50
C SER A 177 21.89 -11.15 14.68
N CYS A 178 20.93 -10.38 14.21
CA CYS A 178 19.76 -10.87 13.47
C CYS A 178 19.74 -10.45 11.99
N ALA A 179 20.83 -9.86 11.48
CA ALA A 179 20.89 -9.30 10.12
C ALA A 179 20.50 -10.31 9.03
N ASN A 180 20.85 -11.57 9.17
CA ASN A 180 20.55 -12.64 8.23
C ASN A 180 19.35 -13.50 8.63
N THR A 181 18.66 -13.14 9.72
CA THR A 181 17.43 -13.81 10.17
C THR A 181 16.24 -13.25 9.38
N LYS A 182 15.29 -14.12 9.00
CA LYS A 182 14.02 -13.70 8.38
C LYS A 182 13.22 -12.85 9.36
N VAL A 183 12.56 -11.82 8.83
CA VAL A 183 11.72 -10.95 9.68
C VAL A 183 10.54 -11.72 10.28
N GLY A 184 10.00 -12.69 9.53
CA GLY A 184 8.87 -13.50 9.98
C GLY A 184 7.50 -12.82 9.79
N ASN A 185 6.45 -13.60 9.93
CA ASN A 185 5.06 -13.16 9.90
C ASN A 185 4.25 -13.99 10.92
N GLU A 186 2.91 -13.84 10.93
CA GLU A 186 2.01 -14.58 11.84
C GLU A 186 2.18 -16.11 11.78
N PHE A 187 2.62 -16.66 10.63
CA PHE A 187 2.77 -18.10 10.38
C PHE A 187 4.23 -18.57 10.41
N MET A 188 5.19 -17.66 10.29
CA MET A 188 6.62 -17.97 10.26
C MET A 188 7.32 -17.25 11.39
N ARG A 189 7.97 -18.02 12.28
CA ARG A 189 8.82 -17.44 13.32
C ARG A 189 9.96 -16.63 12.68
N GLY A 190 10.25 -15.46 13.25
CA GLY A 190 11.28 -14.55 12.78
C GLY A 190 11.90 -13.76 13.92
N VAL A 191 12.32 -12.55 13.63
CA VAL A 191 12.89 -11.60 14.59
C VAL A 191 11.85 -11.16 15.62
N SER A 192 12.30 -10.62 16.77
CA SER A 192 11.43 -10.04 17.80
C SER A 192 10.68 -8.80 17.30
N GLY A 193 9.60 -8.40 17.99
CA GLY A 193 8.83 -7.20 17.66
C GLY A 193 9.70 -5.95 17.61
N GLY A 194 10.63 -5.78 18.55
CA GLY A 194 11.55 -4.65 18.56
C GLY A 194 12.58 -4.67 17.43
N GLU A 195 13.09 -5.85 17.06
CA GLU A 195 13.98 -5.99 15.91
C GLU A 195 13.23 -5.71 14.60
N ARG A 196 11.95 -6.13 14.50
CA ARG A 196 11.08 -5.82 13.36
C ARG A 196 10.85 -4.31 13.26
N ARG A 197 10.52 -3.63 14.35
CA ARG A 197 10.36 -2.17 14.40
C ARG A 197 11.65 -1.45 13.99
N ARG A 198 12.80 -1.87 14.52
CA ARG A 198 14.11 -1.31 14.14
C ARG A 198 14.44 -1.57 12.67
N THR A 199 14.06 -2.71 12.12
CA THR A 199 14.20 -3.00 10.68
C THR A 199 13.37 -2.04 9.83
N ASN A 200 12.12 -1.77 10.23
CA ASN A 200 11.25 -0.81 9.55
C ASN A 200 11.84 0.61 9.58
N ILE A 201 12.33 1.04 10.73
CA ILE A 201 13.06 2.32 10.88
C ILE A 201 14.31 2.33 9.99
N GLY A 202 15.05 1.23 9.93
CA GLY A 202 16.25 1.08 9.10
C GLY A 202 16.00 1.25 7.62
N MET A 203 14.87 0.74 7.11
CA MET A 203 14.50 0.93 5.71
C MET A 203 14.32 2.41 5.35
N GLU A 204 13.85 3.22 6.29
CA GLU A 204 13.70 4.67 6.11
C GLU A 204 15.04 5.42 6.31
N LEU A 205 15.95 4.92 7.17
CA LEU A 205 17.25 5.54 7.44
C LEU A 205 18.27 5.37 6.32
N ILE A 206 18.09 4.45 5.41
CA ILE A 206 19.00 4.17 4.28
C ILE A 206 19.34 5.42 3.46
N ILE A 207 18.38 6.31 3.28
CA ILE A 207 18.57 7.58 2.55
C ILE A 207 19.16 8.69 3.41
N SER A 208 19.44 8.42 4.68
CA SER A 208 19.87 9.43 5.65
C SER A 208 18.99 10.69 5.64
N PRO A 209 17.66 10.55 5.90
CA PRO A 209 16.73 11.65 5.75
C PRO A 209 17.03 12.77 6.75
N PRO A 210 16.89 14.07 6.37
CA PRO A 210 17.05 15.19 7.29
C PRO A 210 15.95 15.24 8.37
N VAL A 211 14.74 14.75 8.02
CA VAL A 211 13.59 14.63 8.93
C VAL A 211 13.07 13.19 8.92
N LEU A 212 12.90 12.64 10.11
CA LEU A 212 12.33 11.30 10.32
C LEU A 212 11.02 11.42 11.11
N PHE A 213 9.93 10.98 10.49
CA PHE A 213 8.61 10.89 11.10
C PHE A 213 8.34 9.47 11.57
N LEU A 214 7.78 9.30 12.79
CA LEU A 214 7.37 8.00 13.31
C LEU A 214 5.98 8.11 13.95
N ASP A 215 5.07 7.28 13.49
CA ASP A 215 3.74 7.19 14.10
C ASP A 215 3.74 6.05 15.13
N GLU A 216 3.59 6.42 16.40
CA GLU A 216 3.55 5.54 17.57
C GLU A 216 4.65 4.45 17.58
N PRO A 217 5.94 4.79 17.57
CA PRO A 217 7.04 3.83 17.41
C PRO A 217 7.15 2.80 18.54
N THR A 218 6.48 2.99 19.66
CA THR A 218 6.53 2.14 20.86
C THR A 218 5.30 1.27 21.06
N THR A 219 4.24 1.46 20.27
CA THR A 219 2.99 0.71 20.40
C THR A 219 3.21 -0.76 20.05
N GLY A 220 2.68 -1.67 20.89
CA GLY A 220 2.83 -3.11 20.72
C GLY A 220 4.18 -3.69 21.16
N LEU A 221 5.06 -2.86 21.77
CA LEU A 221 6.33 -3.30 22.31
C LEU A 221 6.27 -3.40 23.84
N ASP A 222 7.03 -4.33 24.40
CA ASP A 222 7.27 -4.37 25.84
C ASP A 222 8.12 -3.15 26.29
N ALA A 223 8.07 -2.83 27.56
CA ALA A 223 8.67 -1.62 28.11
C ALA A 223 10.19 -1.52 27.92
N SER A 224 10.89 -2.64 27.98
CA SER A 224 12.35 -2.68 27.78
C SER A 224 12.70 -2.38 26.32
N THR A 225 11.99 -3.05 25.41
CA THR A 225 12.16 -2.87 23.97
C THR A 225 11.75 -1.46 23.51
N ALA A 226 10.63 -0.92 24.03
CA ALA A 226 10.21 0.46 23.77
C ALA A 226 11.28 1.47 24.18
N ASN A 227 11.86 1.29 25.39
CA ASN A 227 12.94 2.14 25.87
C ASN A 227 14.18 2.04 24.98
N ALA A 228 14.56 0.83 24.55
CA ALA A 228 15.68 0.63 23.63
C ALA A 228 15.48 1.33 22.27
N VAL A 229 14.25 1.29 21.71
CA VAL A 229 13.92 2.00 20.46
C VAL A 229 14.04 3.52 20.66
N ILE A 230 13.55 4.08 21.76
CA ILE A 230 13.63 5.52 22.03
C ILE A 230 15.09 5.95 22.29
N HIS A 231 15.88 5.16 23.00
CA HIS A 231 17.33 5.45 23.18
C HIS A 231 18.07 5.47 21.84
N MET A 232 17.76 4.55 20.95
CA MET A 232 18.31 4.54 19.59
C MET A 232 17.90 5.81 18.82
N LEU A 233 16.62 6.21 18.87
CA LEU A 233 16.16 7.46 18.27
C LEU A 233 16.86 8.68 18.88
N ARG A 234 17.08 8.69 20.19
CA ARG A 234 17.85 9.74 20.87
C ARG A 234 19.29 9.84 20.34
N SER A 235 19.96 8.71 20.18
CA SER A 235 21.30 8.68 19.57
C SER A 235 21.30 9.25 18.14
N LEU A 236 20.28 8.91 17.34
CA LEU A 236 20.10 9.46 16.00
C LEU A 236 19.88 10.98 16.00
N SER A 237 19.09 11.49 16.94
CA SER A 237 18.81 12.92 17.06
C SER A 237 20.03 13.74 17.49
N GLN A 238 20.89 13.16 18.33
CA GLN A 238 22.14 13.79 18.77
C GLN A 238 23.17 13.98 17.65
N ARG A 239 23.01 13.22 16.55
CA ARG A 239 23.81 13.41 15.33
C ARG A 239 23.27 14.54 14.42
N GLY A 240 22.33 15.34 14.91
CA GLY A 240 21.79 16.50 14.23
C GLY A 240 20.51 16.26 13.43
N ARG A 241 19.90 15.06 13.44
CA ARG A 241 18.65 14.78 12.72
C ARG A 241 17.42 15.34 13.45
N THR A 242 16.41 15.76 12.69
CA THR A 242 15.10 16.15 13.22
C THR A 242 14.20 14.93 13.28
N ILE A 243 13.83 14.50 14.48
CA ILE A 243 12.94 13.35 14.71
C ILE A 243 11.61 13.87 15.24
N ILE A 244 10.52 13.58 14.54
CA ILE A 244 9.15 13.97 14.92
C ILE A 244 8.33 12.70 15.06
N PHE A 245 7.77 12.45 16.23
CA PHE A 245 7.04 11.21 16.46
C PHE A 245 5.81 11.43 17.33
N SER A 246 4.74 10.67 17.01
CA SER A 246 3.60 10.57 17.90
C SER A 246 3.87 9.52 18.97
N ILE A 247 3.38 9.74 20.18
CA ILE A 247 3.48 8.77 21.26
C ILE A 247 2.24 8.84 22.15
N HIS A 248 1.81 7.65 22.60
CA HIS A 248 0.69 7.52 23.53
C HIS A 248 1.23 7.04 24.88
N GLN A 249 0.96 7.75 25.97
CA GLN A 249 1.29 7.38 27.35
C GLN A 249 2.73 6.84 27.56
N PRO A 250 3.79 7.63 27.30
CA PRO A 250 5.15 7.18 27.53
C PRO A 250 5.45 7.08 29.03
N ARG A 251 6.29 6.11 29.41
CA ARG A 251 6.88 6.08 30.75
C ARG A 251 7.75 7.31 30.99
N TYR A 252 7.92 7.70 32.23
CA TYR A 252 8.75 8.85 32.61
C TYR A 252 10.19 8.76 32.09
N SER A 253 10.79 7.57 32.09
CA SER A 253 12.13 7.33 31.53
C SER A 253 12.25 7.65 30.05
N ILE A 254 11.17 7.47 29.30
CA ILE A 254 11.05 7.82 27.89
C ILE A 254 10.79 9.32 27.73
N PHE A 255 9.88 9.87 28.50
CA PHE A 255 9.51 11.30 28.47
C PHE A 255 10.70 12.22 28.70
N LYS A 256 11.60 11.90 29.63
CA LYS A 256 12.84 12.66 29.89
C LYS A 256 13.77 12.80 28.68
N GLN A 257 13.59 12.00 27.64
CA GLN A 257 14.46 12.04 26.46
C GLN A 257 13.95 13.00 25.39
N PHE A 258 12.77 13.60 25.59
CA PHE A 258 12.20 14.53 24.62
C PHE A 258 12.81 15.93 24.79
N ASP A 259 13.17 16.56 23.68
CA ASP A 259 13.64 17.93 23.66
C ASP A 259 12.45 18.89 23.57
N ARG A 260 11.49 18.63 22.67
CA ARG A 260 10.28 19.40 22.49
C ARG A 260 9.03 18.53 22.57
N LEU A 261 7.97 19.10 23.10
CA LEU A 261 6.68 18.45 23.26
C LEU A 261 5.59 19.31 22.65
N MET A 262 4.73 18.70 21.81
CA MET A 262 3.47 19.26 21.36
C MET A 262 2.33 18.42 21.91
N MET A 263 1.36 19.03 22.57
CA MET A 263 0.16 18.34 23.04
C MET A 263 -1.06 18.82 22.25
N LEU A 264 -1.81 17.87 21.72
CA LEU A 264 -3.03 18.10 20.95
C LEU A 264 -4.25 17.56 21.68
N SER A 265 -5.32 18.32 21.70
CA SER A 265 -6.64 17.86 22.12
C SER A 265 -7.71 18.37 21.17
N GLN A 266 -8.59 17.48 20.70
CA GLN A 266 -9.68 17.82 19.76
C GLN A 266 -9.22 18.69 18.58
N GLY A 267 -8.00 18.42 18.07
CA GLY A 267 -7.42 19.17 16.94
C GLY A 267 -6.86 20.54 17.28
N GLN A 268 -6.81 20.95 18.55
CA GLN A 268 -6.22 22.20 19.02
C GLN A 268 -4.91 21.94 19.77
N THR A 269 -3.99 22.90 19.70
CA THR A 269 -2.74 22.86 20.47
C THR A 269 -3.01 23.28 21.90
N VAL A 270 -2.74 22.38 22.84
CA VAL A 270 -2.82 22.64 24.30
C VAL A 270 -1.48 23.11 24.84
N TYR A 271 -0.40 22.60 24.31
CA TYR A 271 0.97 23.02 24.67
C TYR A 271 1.91 22.76 23.51
N HIS A 272 2.85 23.66 23.27
CA HIS A 272 4.00 23.44 22.40
C HIS A 272 5.22 24.21 22.90
N GLY A 273 6.27 23.49 23.25
CA GLY A 273 7.47 24.09 23.83
C GLY A 273 8.50 23.05 24.25
N VAL A 274 9.43 23.45 25.10
CA VAL A 274 10.45 22.55 25.67
C VAL A 274 9.79 21.53 26.60
N ALA A 275 10.08 20.23 26.43
CA ALA A 275 9.38 19.17 27.15
C ALA A 275 9.52 19.29 28.69
N SER A 276 10.67 19.72 29.20
CA SER A 276 10.91 19.89 30.65
C SER A 276 10.06 21.01 31.29
N GLN A 277 9.57 21.95 30.50
CA GLN A 277 8.77 23.08 31.00
C GLN A 277 7.25 22.79 30.98
N SER A 278 6.83 21.65 30.44
CA SER A 278 5.41 21.32 30.33
C SER A 278 4.71 21.23 31.68
N LEU A 279 5.34 20.68 32.70
CA LEU A 279 4.77 20.65 34.06
C LEU A 279 4.51 22.03 34.62
N GLN A 280 5.43 22.98 34.41
CA GLN A 280 5.27 24.37 34.86
C GLN A 280 4.06 25.04 34.18
N PHE A 281 3.82 24.76 32.89
CA PHE A 281 2.62 25.27 32.19
C PHE A 281 1.33 24.78 32.85
N PHE A 282 1.20 23.48 33.13
CA PHE A 282 0.00 22.94 33.77
C PHE A 282 -0.17 23.47 35.20
N GLN A 283 0.91 23.68 35.93
CA GLN A 283 0.91 24.28 37.24
C GLN A 283 0.41 25.75 37.20
N GLU A 284 0.85 26.55 36.23
CA GLU A 284 0.36 27.93 36.02
C GLU A 284 -1.14 27.97 35.62
N MET A 285 -1.64 26.87 34.99
CA MET A 285 -3.06 26.70 34.67
C MET A 285 -3.91 26.20 35.84
N GLY A 286 -3.29 25.92 37.01
CA GLY A 286 -3.97 25.48 38.23
C GLY A 286 -4.04 23.95 38.41
N TYR A 287 -3.31 23.18 37.61
CA TYR A 287 -3.24 21.72 37.72
C TYR A 287 -1.89 21.31 38.29
N ILE A 288 -1.87 20.58 39.40
CA ILE A 288 -0.63 20.12 40.05
C ILE A 288 -0.50 18.61 39.90
N CYS A 289 0.64 18.18 39.40
CA CYS A 289 1.03 16.76 39.38
C CYS A 289 1.47 16.31 40.77
N GLU A 290 0.86 15.27 41.30
CA GLU A 290 1.25 14.69 42.58
C GLU A 290 2.67 14.12 42.52
N GLU A 291 3.38 14.14 43.68
CA GLU A 291 4.64 13.43 43.82
C GLU A 291 4.44 11.95 43.50
N HIS A 292 5.26 11.34 42.70
CA HIS A 292 5.20 9.96 42.23
C HIS A 292 4.21 9.68 41.07
N ASN A 293 3.36 10.62 40.63
CA ASN A 293 2.57 10.44 39.43
C ASN A 293 3.45 10.58 38.16
N ASN A 294 3.11 9.81 37.10
CA ASN A 294 3.80 9.93 35.83
C ASN A 294 3.33 11.19 35.08
N PRO A 295 4.17 12.21 34.82
CA PRO A 295 3.75 13.44 34.16
C PRO A 295 3.01 13.25 32.84
N PRO A 296 3.41 12.36 31.91
CA PRO A 296 2.64 12.09 30.71
C PRO A 296 1.20 11.60 30.95
N ASP A 297 0.99 10.74 31.94
CA ASP A 297 -0.34 10.24 32.30
C ASP A 297 -1.18 11.37 32.91
N PHE A 298 -0.60 12.14 33.83
CA PHE A 298 -1.22 13.34 34.40
C PHE A 298 -1.67 14.33 33.32
N PHE A 299 -0.82 14.62 32.30
CA PHE A 299 -1.23 15.53 31.23
C PHE A 299 -2.45 15.01 30.46
N LEU A 300 -2.51 13.71 30.20
CA LEU A 300 -3.64 13.10 29.48
C LEU A 300 -4.90 13.06 30.33
N ASP A 301 -4.79 12.83 31.64
CA ASP A 301 -5.92 12.85 32.58
C ASP A 301 -6.53 14.25 32.64
N VAL A 302 -5.70 15.29 32.79
CA VAL A 302 -6.15 16.69 32.76
C VAL A 302 -6.81 17.03 31.42
N ILE A 303 -6.21 16.64 30.30
CA ILE A 303 -6.75 16.88 28.95
C ILE A 303 -8.07 16.12 28.73
N ASN A 304 -8.24 14.93 29.32
CA ASN A 304 -9.49 14.17 29.24
C ASN A 304 -10.58 14.71 30.16
N GLY A 305 -10.24 15.65 31.04
CA GLY A 305 -11.19 16.28 31.96
C GLY A 305 -11.38 15.49 33.26
N ASP A 306 -10.40 14.68 33.68
CA ASP A 306 -10.44 14.03 34.98
C ASP A 306 -10.25 15.07 36.08
N VAL A 307 -11.32 15.30 36.83
CA VAL A 307 -11.45 16.40 37.83
C VAL A 307 -10.65 16.10 39.11
N THR A 308 -10.20 14.86 39.30
CA THR A 308 -9.42 14.45 40.49
C THR A 308 -8.06 15.17 40.58
N CYS A 309 -7.57 15.69 39.46
CA CYS A 309 -6.31 16.44 39.37
C CYS A 309 -6.47 17.95 39.66
N LEU A 310 -7.70 18.44 39.92
CA LEU A 310 -7.93 19.83 40.29
C LEU A 310 -7.57 20.01 41.78
N LEU A 311 -6.64 20.89 42.06
CA LEU A 311 -6.58 21.46 43.41
C LEU A 311 -7.90 22.14 43.70
N SER A 312 -8.42 21.92 44.90
CA SER A 312 -9.50 22.68 45.51
C SER A 312 -9.10 24.14 45.62
N VAL A 313 -9.14 24.87 44.51
CA VAL A 313 -9.19 26.32 44.54
C VAL A 313 -10.66 26.66 44.75
N GLU A 314 -10.99 26.85 46.03
CA GLU A 314 -12.21 27.54 46.41
C GLU A 314 -12.34 28.79 45.53
N ASN A 315 -13.49 28.94 44.85
CA ASN A 315 -13.93 30.12 44.15
C ASN A 315 -13.17 30.53 42.86
N LYS A 316 -13.22 29.71 41.80
CA LYS A 316 -13.46 30.30 40.48
C LYS A 316 -14.72 29.70 39.92
N GLU A 317 -15.76 30.51 39.75
CA GLU A 317 -16.93 30.20 38.93
C GLU A 317 -16.43 29.64 37.60
N VAL A 318 -16.46 28.32 37.45
CA VAL A 318 -16.28 27.66 36.15
C VAL A 318 -17.45 28.19 35.31
N LYS A 319 -17.18 29.04 34.35
CA LYS A 319 -18.19 29.43 33.35
C LYS A 319 -18.66 28.10 32.73
N GLU A 320 -19.88 27.73 33.01
CA GLU A 320 -20.54 26.49 32.62
C GLU A 320 -20.54 26.19 31.09
N GLU A 321 -19.98 27.06 30.25
CA GLU A 321 -20.09 27.01 28.79
C GLU A 321 -18.83 26.41 28.07
N MET A 322 -17.67 26.24 28.74
CA MET A 322 -16.44 25.80 28.06
C MET A 322 -15.95 24.44 28.58
N THR A 323 -15.59 23.56 27.65
CA THR A 323 -14.93 22.30 28.00
C THR A 323 -13.49 22.54 28.50
N VAL A 324 -12.98 21.66 29.38
CA VAL A 324 -11.58 21.73 29.89
C VAL A 324 -10.56 21.90 28.77
N ASN A 325 -10.78 21.23 27.66
CA ASN A 325 -9.91 21.31 26.48
C ASN A 325 -9.87 22.71 25.85
N GLN A 326 -11.02 23.38 25.78
CA GLN A 326 -11.09 24.74 25.25
C GLN A 326 -10.41 25.72 26.20
N THR A 327 -10.60 25.56 27.51
CA THR A 327 -9.94 26.38 28.54
C THR A 327 -8.42 26.24 28.47
N LEU A 328 -7.89 25.02 28.34
CA LEU A 328 -6.45 24.76 28.20
C LEU A 328 -5.89 25.36 26.89
N ALA A 329 -6.59 25.19 25.77
CA ALA A 329 -6.15 25.75 24.48
C ALA A 329 -6.15 27.28 24.49
N GLU A 330 -7.16 27.94 25.10
CA GLU A 330 -7.17 29.39 25.26
C GLU A 330 -6.10 29.86 26.26
N GLY A 331 -5.90 29.11 27.35
CA GLY A 331 -4.85 29.38 28.32
C GLY A 331 -3.47 29.33 27.66
N PHE A 332 -3.23 28.33 26.81
CA PHE A 332 -2.00 28.24 26.03
C PHE A 332 -1.81 29.48 25.13
N ARG A 333 -2.84 29.88 24.39
CA ARG A 333 -2.79 31.07 23.49
C ARG A 333 -2.43 32.38 24.23
N LYS A 334 -2.79 32.49 25.51
CA LYS A 334 -2.48 33.64 26.35
C LYS A 334 -1.14 33.52 27.07
N SER A 335 -0.54 32.32 27.10
CA SER A 335 0.67 31.98 27.88
C SER A 335 1.94 32.58 27.28
N LYS A 336 3.01 32.63 28.12
CA LYS A 336 4.35 32.98 27.68
C LYS A 336 4.92 32.00 26.63
N TRP A 337 4.63 30.70 26.75
CA TRP A 337 5.10 29.67 25.81
C TRP A 337 4.52 29.85 24.40
N HIS A 338 3.27 30.29 24.30
CA HIS A 338 2.71 30.62 22.98
C HIS A 338 3.39 31.86 22.38
N LYS A 339 3.69 32.88 23.21
CA LYS A 339 4.43 34.06 22.74
C LYS A 339 5.82 33.69 22.25
N GLU A 340 6.55 32.84 23.00
CA GLU A 340 7.84 32.33 22.59
C GLU A 340 7.75 31.51 21.29
N LEU A 341 6.76 30.63 21.18
CA LEU A 341 6.50 29.91 19.94
C LEU A 341 6.27 30.84 18.76
N MET A 342 5.44 31.85 18.93
CA MET A 342 5.13 32.81 17.86
C MET A 342 6.34 33.67 17.48
N MET A 343 7.20 34.04 18.44
CA MET A 343 8.48 34.71 18.16
C MET A 343 9.42 33.83 17.30
N GLU A 344 9.36 32.52 17.41
CA GLU A 344 10.14 31.60 16.57
C GLU A 344 9.48 31.34 15.20
N VAL A 345 8.15 31.21 15.14
CA VAL A 345 7.39 30.82 13.95
C VAL A 345 7.12 32.00 13.01
N GLN A 346 6.79 33.20 13.57
CA GLN A 346 6.35 34.33 12.79
C GLN A 346 7.40 34.96 11.87
N PRO A 347 8.69 35.06 12.27
CA PRO A 347 9.72 35.58 11.36
C PRO A 347 9.92 34.69 10.12
N VAL A 348 9.89 33.37 10.30
CA VAL A 348 10.02 32.41 9.19
C VAL A 348 8.86 32.58 8.19
N TYR A 349 7.65 32.78 8.71
CA TYR A 349 6.45 32.95 7.88
C TYR A 349 6.39 34.32 7.20
N SER A 350 6.83 35.40 7.90
CA SER A 350 6.90 36.72 7.32
C SER A 350 7.90 36.79 6.18
N GLN A 351 9.08 36.24 6.37
CA GLN A 351 10.10 36.16 5.34
C GLN A 351 9.59 35.38 4.11
N PHE A 352 8.98 34.22 4.32
CA PHE A 352 8.37 33.44 3.24
C PHE A 352 7.30 34.23 2.48
N LYS A 353 6.44 34.97 3.17
CA LYS A 353 5.41 35.80 2.52
C LYS A 353 6.00 36.93 1.70
N GLU A 354 6.95 37.69 2.26
CA GLU A 354 7.64 38.76 1.56
C GLU A 354 8.32 38.27 0.28
N GLU A 355 8.99 37.13 0.34
CA GLU A 355 9.61 36.50 -0.83
C GLU A 355 8.58 36.02 -1.86
N SER A 356 7.43 35.50 -1.41
CA SER A 356 6.31 35.08 -2.26
C SER A 356 5.60 36.27 -2.95
N GLU A 357 5.41 37.38 -2.26
CA GLU A 357 4.77 38.61 -2.80
C GLU A 357 5.70 39.31 -3.79
N ASN A 358 7.03 39.24 -3.62
CA ASN A 358 8.02 39.78 -4.54
C ASN A 358 8.23 38.94 -5.82
N GLY A 359 7.38 37.95 -6.09
CA GLY A 359 7.37 37.13 -7.30
C GLY A 359 8.32 35.95 -7.28
N GLY A 360 9.00 35.68 -6.17
CA GLY A 360 9.82 34.50 -5.96
C GLY A 360 9.09 33.49 -5.11
N VAL A 361 8.35 32.53 -5.70
CA VAL A 361 7.89 31.37 -4.93
C VAL A 361 9.13 30.54 -4.61
N VAL A 362 9.66 30.68 -3.39
CA VAL A 362 10.77 29.85 -2.90
C VAL A 362 10.23 28.45 -2.65
N ARG A 363 10.27 27.66 -3.71
CA ARG A 363 9.92 26.25 -3.67
C ARG A 363 11.17 25.41 -3.87
N MET A 364 11.41 24.47 -2.99
CA MET A 364 12.51 23.52 -3.19
C MET A 364 12.34 22.79 -4.53
N GLU A 365 13.45 22.50 -5.19
CA GLU A 365 13.45 21.77 -6.46
C GLU A 365 12.72 20.44 -6.36
N ARG A 366 12.08 20.05 -7.46
CA ARG A 366 11.37 18.79 -7.54
C ARG A 366 12.36 17.62 -7.48
N VAL A 367 12.27 16.81 -6.42
CA VAL A 367 13.07 15.59 -6.31
C VAL A 367 12.47 14.50 -7.21
N GLU A 368 13.26 13.95 -8.11
CA GLU A 368 12.88 12.80 -8.92
C GLU A 368 13.11 11.49 -8.16
N TYR A 369 12.51 10.39 -8.65
CA TYR A 369 12.84 9.06 -8.14
C TYR A 369 14.33 8.78 -8.41
N ALA A 370 15.05 8.32 -7.38
CA ALA A 370 16.48 8.04 -7.45
C ALA A 370 16.85 6.98 -8.52
N THR A 371 15.86 6.15 -8.93
CA THR A 371 16.09 5.04 -9.86
C THR A 371 15.16 5.07 -11.06
N SER A 372 15.65 4.52 -12.20
CA SER A 372 14.88 4.40 -13.43
C SER A 372 13.74 3.38 -13.32
N PHE A 373 12.75 3.46 -14.21
CA PHE A 373 11.63 2.52 -14.30
C PHE A 373 12.09 1.06 -14.37
N LEU A 374 13.06 0.76 -15.25
CA LEU A 374 13.52 -0.61 -15.46
C LEU A 374 14.22 -1.17 -14.20
N GLN A 375 15.02 -0.36 -13.52
CA GLN A 375 15.65 -0.77 -12.26
C GLN A 375 14.61 -1.05 -11.18
N GLN A 376 13.61 -0.17 -11.03
CA GLN A 376 12.49 -0.39 -10.11
C GLN A 376 11.76 -1.69 -10.43
N PHE A 377 11.47 -1.94 -11.71
CA PHE A 377 10.84 -3.17 -12.17
C PHE A 377 11.66 -4.41 -11.77
N VAL A 378 12.95 -4.44 -12.08
CA VAL A 378 13.84 -5.59 -11.80
C VAL A 378 13.95 -5.85 -10.29
N VAL A 379 14.10 -4.80 -9.48
CA VAL A 379 14.22 -4.95 -8.02
C VAL A 379 12.91 -5.45 -7.39
N VAL A 380 11.77 -4.91 -7.81
CA VAL A 380 10.45 -5.34 -7.32
C VAL A 380 10.13 -6.76 -7.80
N ALA A 381 10.41 -7.08 -9.08
CA ALA A 381 10.26 -8.42 -9.65
C ALA A 381 11.11 -9.45 -8.89
N GLY A 382 12.37 -9.12 -8.62
CA GLY A 382 13.27 -9.99 -7.85
C GLY A 382 12.78 -10.23 -6.41
N ARG A 383 12.21 -9.20 -5.74
CA ARG A 383 11.58 -9.36 -4.43
C ARG A 383 10.34 -10.27 -4.51
N THR A 384 9.48 -10.06 -5.49
CA THR A 384 8.26 -10.86 -5.69
C THR A 384 8.61 -12.33 -5.94
N LEU A 385 9.58 -12.59 -6.79
CA LEU A 385 10.03 -13.96 -7.08
C LEU A 385 10.63 -14.65 -5.85
N ARG A 386 11.49 -13.96 -5.09
CA ARG A 386 12.03 -14.49 -3.83
C ARG A 386 10.93 -14.78 -2.80
N ASN A 387 9.90 -13.94 -2.73
CA ASN A 387 8.75 -14.13 -1.86
C ASN A 387 8.00 -15.42 -2.21
N ILE A 388 7.73 -15.68 -3.49
CA ILE A 388 7.06 -16.90 -3.97
C ILE A 388 7.92 -18.13 -3.67
N LEU A 389 9.22 -18.09 -4.00
CA LEU A 389 10.13 -19.23 -3.79
C LEU A 389 10.33 -19.58 -2.31
N ARG A 390 10.26 -18.59 -1.42
CA ARG A 390 10.45 -18.79 0.03
C ARG A 390 9.17 -19.10 0.80
N ASN A 391 8.02 -18.87 0.19
CA ASN A 391 6.71 -19.22 0.72
C ASN A 391 5.91 -20.03 -0.31
N PRO A 392 6.34 -21.25 -0.62
CA PRO A 392 5.71 -22.04 -1.67
C PRO A 392 4.36 -22.64 -1.24
N HIS A 393 3.99 -22.58 0.04
CA HIS A 393 2.80 -23.27 0.57
C HIS A 393 1.52 -22.92 -0.20
N ALA A 394 1.28 -21.63 -0.48
CA ALA A 394 0.08 -21.22 -1.23
C ALA A 394 0.11 -21.72 -2.67
N ALA A 395 1.28 -21.67 -3.34
CA ALA A 395 1.46 -22.14 -4.70
C ALA A 395 1.32 -23.67 -4.79
N MET A 396 1.98 -24.40 -3.88
CA MET A 396 1.89 -25.88 -3.81
C MET A 396 0.46 -26.33 -3.52
N MET A 397 -0.23 -25.67 -2.59
CA MET A 397 -1.62 -25.99 -2.25
C MET A 397 -2.55 -25.76 -3.44
N GLN A 398 -2.33 -24.69 -4.21
CA GLN A 398 -3.10 -24.41 -5.42
C GLN A 398 -2.86 -25.48 -6.51
N VAL A 399 -1.60 -25.88 -6.74
CA VAL A 399 -1.26 -26.96 -7.69
C VAL A 399 -1.87 -28.28 -7.22
N PHE A 400 -1.77 -28.61 -5.94
CA PHE A 400 -2.35 -29.82 -5.37
C PHE A 400 -3.88 -29.87 -5.55
N MET A 401 -4.58 -28.78 -5.23
CA MET A 401 -6.03 -28.69 -5.40
C MET A 401 -6.44 -28.82 -6.88
N MET A 402 -5.69 -28.21 -7.79
CA MET A 402 -5.95 -28.35 -9.23
C MET A 402 -5.69 -29.77 -9.73
N LEU A 403 -4.64 -30.45 -9.23
CA LEU A 403 -4.36 -31.84 -9.56
C LEU A 403 -5.47 -32.77 -9.04
N LEU A 404 -5.88 -32.59 -7.78
CA LEU A 404 -6.99 -33.36 -7.19
C LEU A 404 -8.28 -33.19 -8.01
N PHE A 405 -8.60 -31.96 -8.37
CA PHE A 405 -9.77 -31.66 -9.18
C PHE A 405 -9.67 -32.25 -10.59
N ALA A 406 -8.47 -32.23 -11.19
CA ALA A 406 -8.20 -32.84 -12.48
C ALA A 406 -8.46 -34.37 -12.46
N ILE A 407 -8.03 -35.02 -11.38
CA ILE A 407 -8.27 -36.46 -11.21
C ILE A 407 -9.78 -36.74 -11.04
N ILE A 408 -10.48 -35.95 -10.23
CA ILE A 408 -11.93 -36.14 -10.02
C ILE A 408 -12.69 -35.96 -11.35
N VAL A 409 -12.45 -34.87 -12.07
CA VAL A 409 -13.12 -34.59 -13.34
C VAL A 409 -12.72 -35.66 -14.39
N GLY A 410 -11.44 -35.99 -14.46
CA GLY A 410 -10.97 -37.02 -15.37
C GLY A 410 -11.55 -38.44 -15.08
N ALA A 411 -11.81 -38.75 -13.82
CA ALA A 411 -12.46 -40.00 -13.42
C ALA A 411 -13.98 -40.01 -13.75
N VAL A 412 -14.67 -38.89 -13.52
CA VAL A 412 -16.12 -38.80 -13.85
C VAL A 412 -16.37 -38.88 -15.35
N TYR A 413 -15.52 -38.26 -16.15
CA TYR A 413 -15.62 -38.17 -17.59
C TYR A 413 -14.57 -39.08 -18.30
N PHE A 414 -14.22 -40.21 -17.69
CA PHE A 414 -13.14 -41.08 -18.19
C PHE A 414 -13.47 -41.66 -19.58
N GLN A 415 -12.56 -41.43 -20.56
CA GLN A 415 -12.64 -41.96 -21.92
C GLN A 415 -14.04 -41.84 -22.54
N LEU A 416 -14.48 -40.58 -22.76
CA LEU A 416 -15.82 -40.31 -23.31
C LEU A 416 -16.05 -41.00 -24.65
N ASP A 417 -17.16 -41.73 -24.74
CA ASP A 417 -17.61 -42.40 -25.95
C ASP A 417 -17.93 -41.41 -27.07
N THR A 418 -18.05 -41.97 -28.28
CA THR A 418 -18.47 -41.22 -29.49
C THR A 418 -19.92 -41.50 -29.87
N SER A 419 -20.79 -41.83 -28.89
CA SER A 419 -22.23 -42.06 -29.16
C SER A 419 -22.92 -40.77 -29.56
N ALA A 420 -23.95 -40.89 -30.43
CA ALA A 420 -24.67 -39.76 -30.96
C ALA A 420 -25.44 -38.95 -29.88
N ALA A 421 -25.98 -39.63 -28.88
CA ALA A 421 -26.81 -39.01 -27.85
C ALA A 421 -25.96 -38.45 -26.67
N SER A 422 -25.04 -39.22 -26.10
CA SER A 422 -24.30 -38.88 -24.87
C SER A 422 -22.95 -38.24 -25.14
N GLY A 423 -22.31 -38.58 -26.28
CA GLY A 423 -20.94 -38.13 -26.57
C GLY A 423 -20.76 -36.61 -26.62
N ILE A 424 -21.65 -35.91 -27.31
CA ILE A 424 -21.62 -34.43 -27.39
C ILE A 424 -22.00 -33.80 -26.05
N GLN A 425 -23.11 -34.29 -25.43
CA GLN A 425 -23.60 -33.74 -24.16
C GLN A 425 -22.57 -33.83 -23.05
N ASN A 426 -21.93 -35.00 -22.92
CA ASN A 426 -20.91 -35.23 -21.87
C ASN A 426 -19.67 -34.35 -22.09
N ARG A 427 -19.21 -34.16 -23.35
CA ARG A 427 -18.07 -33.27 -23.65
C ARG A 427 -18.38 -31.82 -23.29
N VAL A 428 -19.55 -31.33 -23.69
CA VAL A 428 -20.00 -29.96 -23.38
C VAL A 428 -20.16 -29.77 -21.86
N GLY A 429 -20.71 -30.76 -21.16
CA GLY A 429 -20.81 -30.77 -19.69
C GLY A 429 -19.44 -30.73 -19.01
N ALA A 430 -18.46 -31.51 -19.52
CA ALA A 430 -17.09 -31.47 -19.03
C ALA A 430 -16.44 -30.10 -19.22
N PHE A 431 -16.60 -29.48 -20.41
CA PHE A 431 -16.09 -28.12 -20.66
C PHE A 431 -16.69 -27.10 -19.72
N PHE A 432 -18.00 -27.11 -19.55
CA PHE A 432 -18.66 -26.20 -18.62
C PHE A 432 -18.10 -26.34 -17.21
N PHE A 433 -17.95 -27.55 -16.70
CA PHE A 433 -17.44 -27.81 -15.38
C PHE A 433 -15.97 -27.39 -15.23
N MET A 434 -15.14 -27.62 -16.23
CA MET A 434 -13.74 -27.16 -16.25
C MET A 434 -13.63 -25.65 -16.26
N VAL A 435 -14.37 -24.96 -17.12
CA VAL A 435 -14.38 -23.50 -17.20
C VAL A 435 -14.89 -22.90 -15.89
N MET A 436 -15.96 -23.45 -15.32
CA MET A 436 -16.51 -23.04 -14.03
C MET A 436 -15.45 -23.16 -12.92
N ASN A 437 -14.75 -24.32 -12.84
CA ASN A 437 -13.68 -24.51 -11.85
C ASN A 437 -12.54 -23.51 -12.02
N GLN A 438 -12.10 -23.26 -13.26
CA GLN A 438 -11.03 -22.30 -13.55
C GLN A 438 -11.43 -20.86 -13.16
N ILE A 439 -12.68 -20.47 -13.33
CA ILE A 439 -13.15 -19.11 -13.00
C ILE A 439 -13.35 -18.96 -11.48
N PHE A 440 -14.10 -19.86 -10.84
CA PHE A 440 -14.40 -19.74 -9.41
C PHE A 440 -13.20 -20.05 -8.52
N GLY A 441 -12.26 -20.89 -8.96
CA GLY A 441 -10.99 -21.15 -8.24
C GLY A 441 -10.14 -19.90 -8.02
N ASN A 442 -10.41 -18.82 -8.76
CA ASN A 442 -9.67 -17.56 -8.64
C ASN A 442 -10.15 -16.63 -7.51
N LEU A 443 -11.21 -16.96 -6.79
CA LEU A 443 -11.65 -16.14 -5.64
C LEU A 443 -10.57 -15.98 -4.55
N SER A 444 -9.71 -16.97 -4.39
CA SER A 444 -8.56 -16.91 -3.45
C SER A 444 -7.52 -15.85 -3.80
N ALA A 445 -7.41 -15.42 -5.06
CA ALA A 445 -6.46 -14.40 -5.49
C ALA A 445 -6.73 -13.01 -4.88
N VAL A 446 -7.97 -12.73 -4.54
CA VAL A 446 -8.42 -11.48 -3.92
C VAL A 446 -7.74 -11.25 -2.58
N GLU A 447 -7.62 -12.29 -1.77
CA GLU A 447 -7.04 -12.18 -0.44
C GLU A 447 -5.56 -11.81 -0.49
N ILE A 448 -4.81 -12.43 -1.40
CA ILE A 448 -3.37 -12.14 -1.60
C ILE A 448 -3.18 -10.68 -2.02
N PHE A 449 -3.99 -10.21 -2.97
CA PHE A 449 -3.91 -8.83 -3.47
C PHE A 449 -4.20 -7.80 -2.38
N LEU A 450 -5.26 -8.01 -1.58
CA LEU A 450 -5.65 -7.09 -0.51
C LEU A 450 -4.63 -7.04 0.63
N ARG A 451 -3.96 -8.16 0.95
CA ARG A 451 -2.89 -8.21 1.96
C ARG A 451 -1.67 -7.39 1.54
N GLU A 452 -1.27 -7.45 0.28
CA GLU A 452 -0.12 -6.70 -0.22
C GLU A 452 -0.42 -5.23 -0.50
N ARG A 453 -1.71 -4.86 -0.58
CA ARG A 453 -2.13 -3.48 -0.84
C ARG A 453 -1.61 -2.49 0.22
N SER A 454 -1.61 -2.85 1.49
CA SER A 454 -1.12 -2.00 2.58
C SER A 454 0.37 -1.68 2.42
N MET A 455 1.18 -2.71 2.11
CA MET A 455 2.60 -2.56 1.81
C MET A 455 2.84 -1.67 0.58
N PHE A 456 2.12 -1.95 -0.51
CA PHE A 456 2.18 -1.13 -1.74
C PHE A 456 1.86 0.34 -1.46
N MET A 457 0.79 0.61 -0.69
CA MET A 457 0.41 1.99 -0.36
C MET A 457 1.51 2.70 0.42
N HIS A 458 2.07 2.07 1.44
CA HIS A 458 3.16 2.64 2.22
C HIS A 458 4.39 2.92 1.35
N GLU A 459 4.90 1.93 0.63
CA GLU A 459 6.09 2.05 -0.21
C GLU A 459 5.92 3.09 -1.34
N ASN A 460 4.74 3.13 -1.98
CA ASN A 460 4.46 4.12 -3.03
C ASN A 460 4.33 5.55 -2.48
N VAL A 461 3.65 5.72 -1.34
CA VAL A 461 3.53 7.02 -0.67
C VAL A 461 4.88 7.49 -0.13
N SER A 462 5.75 6.58 0.33
CA SER A 462 7.14 6.88 0.75
C SER A 462 8.13 7.03 -0.42
N GLY A 463 7.68 6.93 -1.67
CA GLY A 463 8.50 7.22 -2.84
C GLY A 463 9.50 6.13 -3.25
N PHE A 464 9.29 4.87 -2.85
CA PHE A 464 10.18 3.77 -3.22
C PHE A 464 10.18 3.50 -4.73
N TYR A 465 9.01 3.44 -5.35
CA TYR A 465 8.86 3.13 -6.78
C TYR A 465 7.57 3.72 -7.38
N ARG A 466 7.50 3.72 -8.71
CA ARG A 466 6.31 4.12 -9.47
C ARG A 466 5.26 3.00 -9.46
N VAL A 467 3.98 3.37 -9.51
CA VAL A 467 2.85 2.43 -9.59
C VAL A 467 3.01 1.46 -10.76
N SER A 468 3.48 1.96 -11.91
CA SER A 468 3.68 1.14 -13.12
C SER A 468 4.72 0.04 -12.94
N SER A 469 5.85 0.32 -12.27
CA SER A 469 6.91 -0.67 -12.01
C SER A 469 6.41 -1.80 -11.10
N PHE A 470 5.67 -1.45 -10.04
CA PHE A 470 5.05 -2.43 -9.15
C PHE A 470 4.01 -3.28 -9.87
N PHE A 471 3.10 -2.63 -10.60
CA PHE A 471 2.00 -3.31 -11.28
C PHE A 471 2.50 -4.33 -12.31
N LEU A 472 3.46 -3.94 -13.16
CA LEU A 472 4.04 -4.86 -14.14
C LEU A 472 4.81 -6.00 -13.48
N ALA A 473 5.60 -5.73 -12.44
CA ALA A 473 6.30 -6.78 -11.69
C ALA A 473 5.30 -7.77 -11.09
N LYS A 474 4.17 -7.29 -10.55
CA LYS A 474 3.13 -8.14 -9.99
C LYS A 474 2.43 -8.99 -11.06
N VAL A 475 2.11 -8.42 -12.23
CA VAL A 475 1.50 -9.17 -13.33
C VAL A 475 2.44 -10.25 -13.85
N PHE A 476 3.69 -9.92 -14.18
CA PHE A 476 4.59 -10.87 -14.85
C PHE A 476 5.24 -11.87 -13.91
N CYS A 477 5.54 -11.51 -12.66
CA CYS A 477 6.28 -12.37 -11.74
C CYS A 477 5.39 -13.11 -10.74
N ASP A 478 4.14 -12.70 -10.55
CA ASP A 478 3.22 -13.36 -9.63
C ASP A 478 1.97 -13.88 -10.35
N LEU A 479 1.18 -12.98 -10.96
CA LEU A 479 -0.11 -13.35 -11.54
C LEU A 479 0.04 -14.40 -12.65
N VAL A 480 0.88 -14.15 -13.65
CA VAL A 480 1.03 -15.07 -14.81
C VAL A 480 1.58 -16.44 -14.38
N PRO A 481 2.70 -16.56 -13.64
CA PRO A 481 3.21 -17.89 -13.24
C PRO A 481 2.27 -18.65 -12.31
N MET A 482 1.63 -17.96 -11.35
CA MET A 482 0.71 -18.58 -10.40
C MET A 482 -0.59 -19.05 -11.03
N ARG A 483 -0.89 -18.63 -12.26
CA ARG A 483 -2.04 -19.12 -13.03
C ARG A 483 -1.65 -20.12 -14.11
N LEU A 484 -0.53 -19.90 -14.77
CA LEU A 484 -0.07 -20.80 -15.84
C LEU A 484 0.27 -22.21 -15.32
N VAL A 485 1.04 -22.30 -14.23
CA VAL A 485 1.51 -23.60 -13.72
C VAL A 485 0.37 -24.51 -13.24
N PRO A 486 -0.57 -24.08 -12.37
CA PRO A 486 -1.69 -24.94 -11.97
C PRO A 486 -2.60 -25.31 -13.13
N THR A 487 -2.86 -24.37 -14.07
CA THR A 487 -3.68 -24.62 -15.26
C THR A 487 -3.01 -25.63 -16.18
N ALA A 488 -1.67 -25.55 -16.37
CA ALA A 488 -0.93 -26.52 -17.18
C ALA A 488 -0.98 -27.92 -16.57
N VAL A 489 -0.84 -28.05 -15.25
CA VAL A 489 -0.97 -29.33 -14.54
C VAL A 489 -2.38 -29.90 -14.71
N PHE A 490 -3.41 -29.05 -14.48
CA PHE A 490 -4.81 -29.44 -14.66
C PHE A 490 -5.09 -29.92 -16.09
N SER A 491 -4.71 -29.13 -17.08
CA SER A 491 -4.94 -29.41 -18.50
C SER A 491 -4.26 -30.68 -18.96
N SER A 492 -3.00 -30.91 -18.50
CA SER A 492 -2.23 -32.08 -18.88
C SER A 492 -2.83 -33.41 -18.36
N VAL A 493 -3.45 -33.38 -17.18
CA VAL A 493 -4.09 -34.55 -16.59
C VAL A 493 -5.49 -34.76 -17.20
N VAL A 494 -6.32 -33.72 -17.24
CA VAL A 494 -7.71 -33.83 -17.65
C VAL A 494 -7.84 -34.17 -19.13
N TYR A 495 -7.05 -33.56 -20.00
CA TYR A 495 -7.14 -33.76 -21.46
C TYR A 495 -7.03 -35.23 -21.87
N TRP A 496 -6.03 -35.92 -21.32
CA TRP A 496 -5.75 -37.33 -21.66
C TRP A 496 -6.67 -38.31 -20.92
N LEU A 497 -7.08 -38.01 -19.68
CA LEU A 497 -8.01 -38.86 -18.95
C LEU A 497 -9.41 -38.89 -19.59
N ILE A 498 -9.89 -37.73 -20.05
CA ILE A 498 -11.21 -37.64 -20.72
C ILE A 498 -11.18 -38.21 -22.14
N GLY A 499 -10.02 -38.22 -22.78
CA GLY A 499 -9.87 -38.74 -24.14
C GLY A 499 -10.39 -37.76 -25.20
N PHE A 500 -10.00 -36.48 -25.12
CA PHE A 500 -10.28 -35.51 -26.14
C PHE A 500 -9.52 -35.74 -27.44
N LYS A 501 -9.85 -35.00 -28.48
CA LYS A 501 -9.32 -35.16 -29.85
C LYS A 501 -7.80 -35.18 -29.86
N ASN A 502 -7.24 -36.26 -30.43
CA ASN A 502 -5.80 -36.45 -30.50
C ASN A 502 -5.13 -35.40 -31.42
N GLY A 503 -4.14 -34.70 -30.90
CA GLY A 503 -3.34 -33.75 -31.66
C GLY A 503 -2.68 -32.71 -30.76
N ALA A 504 -1.40 -32.46 -30.97
CA ALA A 504 -0.67 -31.49 -30.21
C ALA A 504 -1.28 -30.06 -30.33
N SER A 505 -1.75 -29.69 -31.52
CA SER A 505 -2.41 -28.40 -31.76
C SER A 505 -3.66 -28.23 -30.92
N HIS A 506 -4.51 -29.26 -30.82
CA HIS A 506 -5.73 -29.24 -30.03
C HIS A 506 -5.44 -29.16 -28.52
N PHE A 507 -4.42 -29.87 -28.05
CA PHE A 507 -3.98 -29.81 -26.66
C PHE A 507 -3.43 -28.42 -26.27
N PHE A 508 -2.52 -27.87 -27.08
CA PHE A 508 -1.96 -26.54 -26.78
C PHE A 508 -3.01 -25.42 -26.89
N PHE A 509 -3.96 -25.55 -27.79
CA PHE A 509 -5.10 -24.63 -27.87
C PHE A 509 -5.99 -24.74 -26.62
N PHE A 510 -6.30 -25.94 -26.17
CA PHE A 510 -7.05 -26.20 -24.94
C PHE A 510 -6.35 -25.57 -23.71
N LEU A 511 -5.03 -25.77 -23.59
CA LEU A 511 -4.21 -25.17 -22.54
C LEU A 511 -4.25 -23.63 -22.60
N LEU A 512 -4.11 -23.05 -23.79
CA LEU A 512 -4.15 -21.60 -24.01
C LEU A 512 -5.51 -21.03 -23.60
N ASN A 513 -6.61 -21.67 -24.02
CA ASN A 513 -7.95 -21.25 -23.67
C ASN A 513 -8.18 -21.22 -22.15
N LEU A 514 -7.88 -22.32 -21.44
CA LEU A 514 -8.04 -22.38 -19.99
C LEU A 514 -7.13 -21.36 -19.27
N PHE A 515 -5.92 -21.14 -19.78
CA PHE A 515 -5.03 -20.13 -19.24
C PHE A 515 -5.58 -18.70 -19.41
N LEU A 516 -6.06 -18.33 -20.62
CA LEU A 516 -6.64 -17.02 -20.87
C LEU A 516 -7.95 -16.80 -20.09
N THR A 517 -8.75 -17.86 -19.94
CA THR A 517 -9.95 -17.86 -19.10
C THR A 517 -9.60 -17.55 -17.64
N THR A 518 -8.63 -18.26 -17.08
CA THR A 518 -8.14 -18.05 -15.71
C THR A 518 -7.55 -16.64 -15.54
N LEU A 519 -6.79 -16.18 -16.52
CA LEU A 519 -6.18 -14.84 -16.52
C LEU A 519 -7.26 -13.76 -16.55
N SER A 520 -8.29 -13.91 -17.39
CA SER A 520 -9.40 -12.95 -17.49
C SER A 520 -10.21 -12.88 -16.19
N ALA A 521 -10.53 -14.04 -15.61
CA ALA A 521 -11.24 -14.11 -14.33
C ALA A 521 -10.43 -13.48 -13.18
N THR A 522 -9.12 -13.75 -13.10
CA THR A 522 -8.25 -13.15 -12.09
C THR A 522 -8.10 -11.64 -12.28
N SER A 523 -8.02 -11.18 -13.53
CA SER A 523 -7.91 -9.76 -13.86
C SER A 523 -9.17 -8.98 -13.46
N LEU A 524 -10.37 -9.58 -13.67
CA LEU A 524 -11.64 -9.01 -13.20
C LEU A 524 -11.68 -8.95 -11.67
N ALA A 525 -11.26 -10.03 -10.98
CA ALA A 525 -11.19 -10.06 -9.53
C ALA A 525 -10.26 -8.98 -8.97
N PHE A 526 -9.11 -8.73 -9.60
CA PHE A 526 -8.20 -7.65 -9.24
C PHE A 526 -8.81 -6.26 -9.47
N ALA A 527 -9.53 -6.05 -10.59
CA ALA A 527 -10.18 -4.79 -10.86
C ALA A 527 -11.24 -4.44 -9.80
N ILE A 528 -12.04 -5.40 -9.37
CA ILE A 528 -13.03 -5.21 -8.30
C ILE A 528 -12.33 -4.99 -6.96
N SER A 529 -11.32 -5.80 -6.62
CA SER A 529 -10.59 -5.71 -5.34
C SER A 529 -9.79 -4.41 -5.18
N ALA A 530 -9.28 -3.85 -6.29
CA ALA A 530 -8.60 -2.57 -6.26
C ALA A 530 -9.54 -1.42 -5.86
N SER A 531 -10.84 -1.52 -6.17
CA SER A 531 -11.85 -0.50 -5.85
C SER A 531 -12.40 -0.62 -4.43
N ILE A 532 -12.40 -1.83 -3.85
CA ILE A 532 -13.11 -2.15 -2.60
C ILE A 532 -12.12 -2.49 -1.51
N GLN A 533 -12.33 -1.91 -0.32
CA GLN A 533 -11.44 -2.15 0.83
C GLN A 533 -11.88 -3.34 1.69
N VAL A 534 -13.20 -3.64 1.71
CA VAL A 534 -13.79 -4.70 2.54
C VAL A 534 -13.76 -6.02 1.79
N ARG A 535 -13.01 -7.01 2.27
CA ARG A 535 -12.82 -8.32 1.63
C ARG A 535 -14.14 -9.05 1.33
N ALA A 536 -15.05 -9.09 2.30
CA ALA A 536 -16.34 -9.77 2.14
C ALA A 536 -17.16 -9.17 0.99
N VAL A 537 -17.21 -7.83 0.89
CA VAL A 537 -17.93 -7.12 -0.18
C VAL A 537 -17.28 -7.39 -1.55
N ALA A 538 -15.95 -7.39 -1.61
CA ALA A 538 -15.23 -7.71 -2.85
C ALA A 538 -15.57 -9.12 -3.35
N ASN A 539 -15.50 -10.12 -2.46
CA ASN A 539 -15.81 -11.52 -2.79
C ASN A 539 -17.26 -11.69 -3.28
N ILE A 540 -18.24 -11.06 -2.60
CA ILE A 540 -19.65 -11.12 -3.02
C ILE A 540 -19.82 -10.53 -4.43
N LEU A 541 -19.24 -9.37 -4.72
CA LEU A 541 -19.37 -8.72 -6.02
C LEU A 541 -18.67 -9.52 -7.13
N ILE A 542 -17.53 -10.12 -6.86
CA ILE A 542 -16.83 -10.97 -7.82
C ILE A 542 -17.65 -12.23 -8.11
N SER A 543 -18.16 -12.90 -7.07
CA SER A 543 -19.00 -14.09 -7.22
C SER A 543 -20.29 -13.77 -8.01
N LEU A 544 -20.92 -12.65 -7.70
CA LEU A 544 -22.12 -12.20 -8.43
C LEU A 544 -21.81 -11.91 -9.91
N SER A 545 -20.66 -11.29 -10.19
CA SER A 545 -20.22 -11.05 -11.57
C SER A 545 -19.97 -12.35 -12.31
N PHE A 546 -19.34 -13.35 -11.67
CA PHE A 546 -19.12 -14.67 -12.31
C PHE A 546 -20.43 -15.42 -12.54
N VAL A 547 -21.36 -15.42 -11.59
CA VAL A 547 -22.69 -16.03 -11.77
C VAL A 547 -23.45 -15.34 -12.90
N PHE A 548 -23.42 -14.01 -12.96
CA PHE A 548 -24.01 -13.26 -14.06
C PHE A 548 -23.42 -13.68 -15.43
N MET A 549 -22.09 -13.74 -15.55
CA MET A 549 -21.43 -14.16 -16.78
C MET A 549 -21.72 -15.63 -17.13
N MET A 550 -21.90 -16.51 -16.14
CA MET A 550 -22.25 -17.92 -16.32
C MET A 550 -23.64 -18.09 -16.93
N LEU A 551 -24.62 -17.26 -16.54
CA LEU A 551 -25.96 -17.28 -17.13
C LEU A 551 -25.93 -17.01 -18.65
N PHE A 552 -25.02 -16.13 -19.10
CA PHE A 552 -24.86 -15.78 -20.54
C PHE A 552 -23.78 -16.64 -21.22
N SER A 553 -23.53 -17.86 -20.73
CA SER A 553 -22.57 -18.79 -21.33
C SER A 553 -23.05 -19.43 -22.64
N GLY A 554 -24.35 -19.41 -22.91
CA GLY A 554 -24.95 -20.12 -24.05
C GLY A 554 -25.38 -21.55 -23.71
N LEU A 555 -24.87 -22.15 -22.61
CA LEU A 555 -25.24 -23.51 -22.21
C LEU A 555 -26.53 -23.56 -21.37
N LEU A 556 -26.68 -22.61 -20.43
CA LEU A 556 -27.81 -22.60 -19.49
C LEU A 556 -29.07 -21.94 -20.10
N ILE A 557 -28.87 -20.96 -20.96
CA ILE A 557 -29.95 -20.22 -21.64
C ILE A 557 -29.61 -20.16 -23.13
N ASN A 558 -30.58 -20.48 -24.00
CA ASN A 558 -30.40 -20.25 -25.42
C ASN A 558 -30.30 -18.74 -25.71
N LEU A 559 -29.13 -18.29 -26.20
CA LEU A 559 -28.83 -16.88 -26.42
C LEU A 559 -29.76 -16.21 -27.45
N GLY A 560 -30.37 -16.98 -28.37
CA GLY A 560 -31.36 -16.50 -29.33
C GLY A 560 -32.71 -16.15 -28.69
N SER A 561 -33.04 -16.65 -27.51
CA SER A 561 -34.29 -16.36 -26.78
C SER A 561 -34.22 -15.14 -25.87
N ILE A 562 -33.03 -14.52 -25.73
CA ILE A 562 -32.82 -13.35 -24.86
C ILE A 562 -33.36 -12.09 -25.55
N GLY A 563 -34.11 -11.27 -24.79
CA GLY A 563 -34.62 -9.99 -25.29
C GLY A 563 -33.48 -9.06 -25.76
N GLU A 564 -33.72 -8.31 -26.82
CA GLU A 564 -32.73 -7.45 -27.49
C GLU A 564 -31.99 -6.49 -26.55
N TRP A 565 -32.67 -5.98 -25.52
CA TRP A 565 -32.12 -5.07 -24.52
C TRP A 565 -31.00 -5.68 -23.64
N LEU A 566 -30.89 -7.02 -23.58
CA LEU A 566 -29.91 -7.74 -22.76
C LEU A 566 -28.88 -8.50 -23.63
N THR A 567 -28.98 -8.46 -24.94
CA THR A 567 -28.05 -9.19 -25.84
C THR A 567 -26.59 -8.75 -25.70
N TRP A 568 -26.33 -7.53 -25.23
CA TRP A 568 -24.99 -7.03 -24.97
C TRP A 568 -24.26 -7.85 -23.90
N ALA A 569 -24.98 -8.47 -22.95
CA ALA A 569 -24.39 -9.22 -21.83
C ALA A 569 -23.58 -10.45 -22.31
N LYS A 570 -23.97 -11.04 -23.45
CA LYS A 570 -23.21 -12.15 -24.05
C LYS A 570 -21.78 -11.78 -24.45
N TRP A 571 -21.51 -10.49 -24.76
CA TRP A 571 -20.18 -10.02 -25.14
C TRP A 571 -19.24 -9.74 -23.98
N ILE A 572 -19.74 -9.75 -22.74
CA ILE A 572 -18.94 -9.56 -21.52
C ILE A 572 -18.65 -10.90 -20.84
N SER A 573 -19.30 -11.99 -21.26
CA SER A 573 -19.19 -13.30 -20.61
C SER A 573 -17.88 -14.02 -20.96
N ILE A 574 -16.99 -14.16 -19.96
CA ILE A 574 -15.77 -14.99 -20.05
C ILE A 574 -16.15 -16.45 -20.31
N PHE A 575 -17.23 -16.94 -19.68
CA PHE A 575 -17.73 -18.32 -19.87
C PHE A 575 -18.06 -18.60 -21.32
N ARG A 576 -18.77 -17.71 -21.99
CA ARG A 576 -19.17 -17.89 -23.37
C ARG A 576 -17.96 -18.06 -24.29
N PHE A 577 -17.03 -17.11 -24.27
CA PHE A 577 -15.88 -17.18 -25.17
C PHE A 577 -15.02 -18.42 -24.93
N SER A 578 -14.87 -18.81 -23.66
CA SER A 578 -14.11 -20.03 -23.32
C SER A 578 -14.81 -21.30 -23.78
N LEU A 579 -16.12 -21.42 -23.53
CA LEU A 579 -16.91 -22.60 -23.95
C LEU A 579 -17.01 -22.70 -25.46
N ASP A 580 -17.34 -21.61 -26.17
CA ASP A 580 -17.38 -21.59 -27.63
C ASP A 580 -16.06 -22.10 -28.23
N ALA A 581 -14.92 -21.59 -27.74
CA ALA A 581 -13.59 -21.98 -28.21
C ALA A 581 -13.28 -23.47 -27.97
N LEU A 582 -13.61 -23.98 -26.78
CA LEU A 582 -13.44 -25.41 -26.47
C LEU A 582 -14.34 -26.29 -27.31
N CYS A 583 -15.62 -25.91 -27.52
CA CYS A 583 -16.53 -26.63 -28.36
C CYS A 583 -16.07 -26.66 -29.83
N ILE A 584 -15.58 -25.54 -30.37
CA ILE A 584 -15.04 -25.52 -31.74
C ILE A 584 -13.79 -26.41 -31.84
N ASN A 585 -12.89 -26.33 -30.89
CA ASN A 585 -11.64 -27.11 -30.91
C ASN A 585 -11.87 -28.64 -30.90
N GLU A 586 -12.90 -29.09 -30.19
CA GLU A 586 -13.20 -30.52 -30.02
C GLU A 586 -14.22 -31.02 -31.03
N LEU A 587 -15.34 -30.34 -31.22
CA LEU A 587 -16.49 -30.88 -31.96
C LEU A 587 -16.40 -30.65 -33.48
N LYS A 588 -15.63 -29.65 -33.94
CA LYS A 588 -15.51 -29.37 -35.38
C LYS A 588 -15.02 -30.60 -36.14
N ASP A 589 -15.75 -31.00 -37.18
CA ASP A 589 -15.46 -32.09 -38.08
C ASP A 589 -15.30 -33.47 -37.36
N GLN A 590 -15.99 -33.65 -36.23
CA GLN A 590 -16.08 -34.91 -35.52
C GLN A 590 -17.45 -35.53 -35.70
N GLU A 591 -17.50 -36.84 -35.97
CA GLU A 591 -18.71 -37.63 -36.10
C GLU A 591 -18.98 -38.43 -34.84
N PHE A 592 -20.23 -38.41 -34.39
CA PHE A 592 -20.74 -39.16 -33.24
C PHE A 592 -21.80 -40.14 -33.74
N CYS A 593 -21.51 -41.42 -33.64
CA CYS A 593 -22.35 -42.51 -34.15
C CYS A 593 -22.70 -43.50 -33.06
N ASP A 594 -23.94 -43.97 -33.02
CA ASP A 594 -24.32 -45.04 -32.09
C ASP A 594 -23.76 -46.38 -32.57
N GLU A 595 -23.32 -47.24 -31.65
CA GLU A 595 -22.84 -48.60 -31.95
C GLU A 595 -23.98 -49.45 -32.55
N LYS A 596 -23.63 -50.31 -33.53
CA LYS A 596 -24.57 -51.20 -34.19
C LYS A 596 -25.16 -52.18 -33.16
N VAL A 597 -26.44 -52.07 -32.86
CA VAL A 597 -27.20 -53.16 -32.23
C VAL A 597 -27.65 -54.11 -33.33
N GLU A 598 -27.26 -55.40 -33.24
CA GLU A 598 -27.65 -56.47 -34.17
C GLU A 598 -29.18 -56.52 -34.27
N GLY A 599 -29.71 -56.13 -35.46
CA GLY A 599 -31.10 -56.45 -35.77
C GLY A 599 -31.94 -55.42 -36.58
N ASN A 600 -31.61 -54.18 -36.67
CA ASN A 600 -32.23 -53.22 -37.65
C ASN A 600 -31.38 -51.96 -37.77
N ILE A 601 -30.87 -51.69 -38.96
CA ILE A 601 -29.82 -50.69 -39.22
C ILE A 601 -30.44 -49.36 -39.56
N THR A 602 -30.53 -48.46 -38.58
CA THR A 602 -30.37 -47.04 -38.83
C THR A 602 -29.26 -46.55 -37.90
N GLN A 603 -28.02 -46.53 -38.39
CA GLN A 603 -26.91 -45.85 -37.74
C GLN A 603 -27.21 -44.37 -37.71
N THR A 604 -27.65 -43.85 -36.58
CA THR A 604 -27.83 -42.42 -36.41
C THR A 604 -26.49 -41.80 -36.07
N CYS A 605 -25.91 -41.13 -37.06
CA CYS A 605 -24.70 -40.32 -36.84
C CYS A 605 -25.08 -38.87 -36.76
N VAL A 606 -24.57 -38.18 -35.76
CA VAL A 606 -24.70 -36.73 -35.58
C VAL A 606 -23.32 -36.11 -35.73
N THR A 607 -23.18 -35.09 -36.54
CA THR A 607 -21.93 -34.38 -36.70
C THR A 607 -21.79 -33.33 -35.61
N GLY A 608 -20.60 -33.15 -35.04
CA GLY A 608 -20.35 -32.06 -34.07
C GLY A 608 -20.67 -30.68 -34.64
N ASN A 609 -20.59 -30.52 -35.96
CA ASN A 609 -20.95 -29.27 -36.66
C ASN A 609 -22.43 -28.94 -36.49
N SER A 610 -23.33 -29.93 -36.47
CA SER A 610 -24.78 -29.69 -36.26
C SER A 610 -25.08 -29.12 -34.86
N TYR A 611 -24.31 -29.53 -33.82
CA TYR A 611 -24.41 -28.94 -32.50
C TYR A 611 -23.94 -27.48 -32.49
N LEU A 612 -22.80 -27.16 -33.15
CA LEU A 612 -22.30 -25.79 -33.26
C LEU A 612 -23.30 -24.85 -33.95
N GLU A 613 -23.96 -25.32 -35.00
CA GLU A 613 -25.03 -24.60 -35.72
C GLU A 613 -26.26 -24.38 -34.83
N GLN A 614 -26.69 -25.41 -34.10
CA GLN A 614 -27.84 -25.30 -33.18
C GLN A 614 -27.60 -24.29 -32.06
N GLN A 615 -26.33 -24.11 -31.61
CA GLN A 615 -25.95 -23.15 -30.59
C GLN A 615 -25.56 -21.76 -31.14
N ASP A 616 -25.72 -21.54 -32.46
CA ASP A 616 -25.34 -20.29 -33.14
C ASP A 616 -23.85 -19.93 -32.93
N ILE A 617 -22.97 -20.96 -32.95
CA ILE A 617 -21.53 -20.80 -32.81
C ILE A 617 -20.88 -20.81 -34.19
N ALA A 618 -20.33 -19.68 -34.64
CA ALA A 618 -19.57 -19.60 -35.88
C ALA A 618 -18.26 -20.41 -35.78
N TYR A 619 -18.04 -21.34 -36.75
CA TYR A 619 -16.92 -22.27 -36.76
C TYR A 619 -16.28 -22.46 -38.13
N VAL A 620 -16.76 -21.80 -39.16
CA VAL A 620 -16.41 -22.05 -40.59
C VAL A 620 -14.95 -21.68 -40.84
N THR A 621 -14.55 -20.49 -40.42
CA THR A 621 -13.20 -19.98 -40.66
C THR A 621 -12.26 -20.28 -39.50
N GLY A 622 -10.96 -20.40 -39.76
CA GLY A 622 -9.95 -20.50 -38.67
C GLY A 622 -9.93 -19.28 -37.75
N TRP A 623 -10.42 -18.13 -38.26
CA TRP A 623 -10.54 -16.90 -37.47
C TRP A 623 -11.63 -17.01 -36.41
N ASP A 624 -12.68 -17.76 -36.62
CA ASP A 624 -13.76 -17.94 -35.66
C ASP A 624 -13.29 -18.56 -34.36
N LEU A 625 -12.30 -19.44 -34.41
CA LEU A 625 -11.64 -20.01 -33.26
C LEU A 625 -10.74 -18.97 -32.53
N TRP A 626 -9.86 -18.30 -33.28
CA TRP A 626 -8.91 -17.33 -32.70
C TRP A 626 -9.59 -16.05 -32.22
N GLN A 627 -10.71 -15.68 -32.76
CA GLN A 627 -11.53 -14.55 -32.33
C GLN A 627 -11.97 -14.68 -30.86
N ARG A 628 -12.27 -15.91 -30.40
CA ARG A 628 -12.67 -16.18 -29.01
C ARG A 628 -11.49 -15.98 -28.06
N GLU A 629 -10.31 -16.48 -28.44
CA GLU A 629 -9.09 -16.27 -27.67
C GLU A 629 -8.68 -14.79 -27.63
N ALA A 630 -8.77 -14.10 -28.75
CA ALA A 630 -8.53 -12.66 -28.82
C ALA A 630 -9.48 -11.87 -27.91
N ALA A 631 -10.76 -12.25 -27.84
CA ALA A 631 -11.73 -11.64 -26.94
C ALA A 631 -11.32 -11.83 -25.46
N LEU A 632 -10.94 -13.03 -25.05
CA LEU A 632 -10.45 -13.32 -23.70
C LEU A 632 -9.19 -12.51 -23.38
N PHE A 633 -8.24 -12.41 -24.30
CA PHE A 633 -7.02 -11.60 -24.13
C PHE A 633 -7.33 -10.10 -24.01
N ILE A 634 -8.24 -9.57 -24.83
CA ILE A 634 -8.68 -8.17 -24.77
C ILE A 634 -9.37 -7.89 -23.44
N MET A 635 -10.26 -8.78 -22.99
CA MET A 635 -10.95 -8.65 -21.70
C MET A 635 -9.96 -8.65 -20.54
N SER A 636 -9.00 -9.58 -20.52
CA SER A 636 -7.98 -9.62 -19.48
C SER A 636 -7.14 -8.34 -19.45
N SER A 637 -6.74 -7.85 -20.63
CA SER A 637 -5.96 -6.61 -20.78
C SER A 637 -6.75 -5.38 -20.31
N LEU A 638 -8.04 -5.31 -20.64
CA LEU A 638 -8.92 -4.23 -20.19
C LEU A 638 -9.08 -4.23 -18.67
N PHE A 639 -9.33 -5.38 -18.06
CA PHE A 639 -9.46 -5.48 -16.59
C PHE A 639 -8.13 -5.17 -15.88
N LEU A 640 -6.99 -5.58 -16.40
CA LEU A 640 -5.68 -5.21 -15.89
C LEU A 640 -5.44 -3.70 -16.02
N PHE A 641 -5.82 -3.10 -17.14
CA PHE A 641 -5.72 -1.65 -17.33
C PHE A 641 -6.61 -0.90 -16.32
N LEU A 642 -7.85 -1.36 -16.11
CA LEU A 642 -8.72 -0.79 -15.07
C LEU A 642 -8.12 -0.92 -13.68
N THR A 643 -7.53 -2.07 -13.35
CA THR A 643 -6.79 -2.27 -12.09
C THR A 643 -5.66 -1.26 -11.94
N TYR A 644 -4.85 -1.06 -12.97
CA TYR A 644 -3.77 -0.08 -12.97
C TYR A 644 -4.28 1.36 -12.74
N VAL A 645 -5.34 1.75 -13.45
CA VAL A 645 -5.95 3.08 -13.30
C VAL A 645 -6.47 3.28 -11.87
N GLN A 646 -7.09 2.26 -11.29
CA GLN A 646 -7.59 2.31 -9.92
C GLN A 646 -6.45 2.41 -8.91
N LEU A 647 -5.37 1.62 -9.06
CA LEU A 647 -4.16 1.72 -8.22
C LEU A 647 -3.55 3.12 -8.28
N ARG A 648 -3.52 3.73 -9.47
CA ARG A 648 -3.04 5.11 -9.65
C ARG A 648 -3.95 6.16 -9.01
N ARG A 649 -5.27 5.88 -8.96
CA ARG A 649 -6.29 6.75 -8.38
C ARG A 649 -6.50 6.54 -6.88
N ILE A 650 -5.87 5.54 -6.27
CA ILE A 650 -5.92 5.37 -4.83
C ILE A 650 -5.44 6.70 -4.21
N LYS A 651 -6.37 7.42 -3.61
CA LYS A 651 -6.08 8.68 -2.96
C LYS A 651 -5.08 8.46 -1.83
N LYS A 652 -4.15 9.39 -1.68
CA LYS A 652 -3.31 9.48 -0.49
C LYS A 652 -4.21 9.35 0.75
N LEU A 653 -3.67 8.84 1.85
CA LEU A 653 -4.38 8.59 3.10
C LEU A 653 -5.36 9.75 3.45
N LYS A 654 -6.65 9.41 3.55
CA LYS A 654 -7.67 10.37 3.98
C LYS A 654 -7.63 10.51 5.49
#